data_91e262938119afe7e81ef6b86c096577
#
_entry.id   91e262938119afe7e81ef6b86c096577
#
_cell.length_a   1.000
_cell.length_b   1.000
_cell.length_c   1.000
_cell.angle_alpha   90.00
_cell.angle_beta   90.00
_cell.angle_gamma   90.00
#
_symmetry.space_group_name_H-M   'P 1'
#
loop_
_entity.id
_entity.type
_entity.pdbx_description
1 polymer ?
#
loop_
_entity_poly.entity_id
_entity_poly.type
_entity_poly.pdbx_seq_one_letter_code
_entity_poly.pdbx_strand_id
1 'polypeptide(L)'
;MTTTSETGTATPFVTVVVLNWNGLRLLPPCLGAVAQTDYPAGQWETVVVDNASTDGSAEWVEANHPWVRVRRNPGNWGFGRGNNPAMRDAPGPFVVLLNSDTRVRPGWLRALVDTMAAEPRAGAATAKLLFPDDGPRRGQIQNAGGMLLPDGSGRDRGTVVDAGRVSHEPDDGRYDVREEVFFFCGAAVMLRKSALEEVGYFDERYFMYYEDLDLSWRLRMHGWNVVFAPDAVVQHEHAASSGEWSPLFTYNVERNRPLMLMKLAPWRLAVTEAGRYVAELGLNVARVAYWAIRHRQRGPLPHPSLRSPTPPDLYARSSQSPSPPDENALRLVSRTRMQARVVWSWLRDLPGVLRDRRAIKASRRVPDGVITQWMGAVRAPGLMPRLNDVARSPHPLPVAPDVKTLRSVSGRRVGIYNQFLATMGGGERHMGMAAQVLAKAGFEVELITHVPVSIDRLSARFGLDLAGVTVRTTPLLPFDQLRELTAEYDLFVNASFMSCLPTVAHRSILLVLFPFPLDTTAFGRFKAWVGARLHRQLLIPRYGTGFFGPQELAGSRYRFTAGHGQVVLETPWPGRDLDARIVLGSFRPAGTAPVRVTITARVPPLASLPIAADQNTLRLAERRAGETPLDPTPSPLWSGDVATTPGNYQTIDARIPGHLTVSGSVEVTISSPVYRPYENGGDASDPDDYRELGVAVARVMVRHPRHHLYELLFERLVPELSRRLHGLPDPRAMEYLSTYDAVLPISRFTDTWLAKYWSVRGTDILYPPVDVTQFTPRESRDRIILGVGRFFQGSHNKKHDEMIRTFGELVRDGVLPGWELHLVGGSMPEARHQKYLARCRALAAGLPVHLHVDAPADMLTDLYERATVFWHATGFGNDENRDPILFEHFGITTVEAMAAGCVPVVIGKGAQPEIVADGISGFTWTTRDAWKARTVQVANDPALASRLRAGALTRSRDFGEDVFAMQLQRIVERLGLVVETGSVDVGATPTPPDESTLRLTNPSPGATGEGSTGRLASGHGE
;
A
#
# COMPACT_ATOMS: atom_id res chain seq x y z
N MET A 1 -12.20 -28.47 -70.50
CA MET A 1 -13.23 -28.69 -69.48
C MET A 1 -12.55 -29.00 -68.17
N THR A 2 -12.36 -27.94 -67.37
CA THR A 2 -11.75 -28.01 -66.03
C THR A 2 -12.89 -27.84 -65.04
N THR A 3 -13.29 -28.93 -64.44
CA THR A 3 -14.27 -28.91 -63.33
C THR A 3 -13.57 -28.54 -62.06
N THR A 4 -13.74 -27.31 -61.63
CA THR A 4 -13.43 -26.84 -60.25
C THR A 4 -14.50 -27.41 -59.34
N SER A 5 -14.14 -28.40 -58.50
CA SER A 5 -14.96 -28.87 -57.40
C SER A 5 -14.88 -27.85 -56.27
N GLU A 6 -15.87 -26.97 -56.18
CA GLU A 6 -16.14 -26.26 -54.94
C GLU A 6 -16.68 -27.24 -53.90
N THR A 7 -15.81 -27.71 -53.02
CA THR A 7 -16.25 -28.32 -51.75
C THR A 7 -16.74 -27.22 -50.82
N GLY A 8 -17.96 -26.74 -51.05
CA GLY A 8 -18.66 -25.86 -50.10
C GLY A 8 -18.87 -26.59 -48.77
N THR A 9 -18.02 -26.27 -47.78
CA THR A 9 -18.24 -26.71 -46.40
C THR A 9 -19.56 -26.14 -45.90
N ALA A 10 -20.57 -26.99 -45.65
CA ALA A 10 -21.88 -26.53 -45.18
C ALA A 10 -21.71 -25.68 -43.91
N THR A 11 -22.32 -24.50 -43.85
CA THR A 11 -22.31 -23.63 -42.68
C THR A 11 -22.86 -24.39 -41.46
N PRO A 12 -22.10 -24.53 -40.36
CA PRO A 12 -22.54 -25.33 -39.22
C PRO A 12 -23.71 -24.67 -38.47
N PHE A 13 -24.61 -25.49 -37.97
CA PHE A 13 -25.73 -25.04 -37.11
C PHE A 13 -25.22 -24.65 -35.70
N VAL A 14 -25.65 -23.48 -35.19
CA VAL A 14 -25.24 -22.92 -33.88
C VAL A 14 -26.45 -22.64 -33.01
N THR A 15 -26.43 -23.09 -31.77
CA THR A 15 -27.40 -22.72 -30.74
C THR A 15 -26.80 -21.63 -29.83
N VAL A 16 -27.40 -20.43 -29.82
CA VAL A 16 -27.04 -19.34 -28.87
C VAL A 16 -27.89 -19.44 -27.63
N VAL A 17 -27.28 -19.64 -26.48
CA VAL A 17 -27.96 -19.82 -25.18
C VAL A 17 -27.74 -18.53 -24.35
N VAL A 18 -28.83 -17.87 -24.01
CA VAL A 18 -28.81 -16.65 -23.15
C VAL A 18 -29.40 -17.01 -21.81
N LEU A 19 -28.57 -17.05 -20.76
CA LEU A 19 -29.04 -17.30 -19.40
C LEU A 19 -29.63 -16.06 -18.78
N ASN A 20 -30.83 -16.15 -18.25
CA ASN A 20 -31.57 -15.05 -17.61
C ASN A 20 -31.99 -15.39 -16.18
N TRP A 21 -31.88 -14.40 -15.28
CA TRP A 21 -32.49 -14.39 -13.95
C TRP A 21 -32.79 -12.95 -13.54
N ASN A 22 -34.08 -12.63 -13.47
CA ASN A 22 -34.58 -11.27 -13.17
C ASN A 22 -33.91 -10.19 -14.03
N GLY A 23 -33.78 -10.44 -15.34
CA GLY A 23 -33.04 -9.61 -16.28
C GLY A 23 -33.95 -8.81 -17.24
N LEU A 24 -35.17 -8.46 -16.86
CA LEU A 24 -36.11 -7.73 -17.71
C LEU A 24 -35.51 -6.44 -18.29
N ARG A 25 -34.67 -5.73 -17.53
CA ARG A 25 -33.93 -4.55 -17.98
C ARG A 25 -32.82 -4.86 -18.99
N LEU A 26 -32.21 -6.03 -18.89
CA LEU A 26 -31.00 -6.42 -19.64
C LEU A 26 -31.32 -7.12 -20.97
N LEU A 27 -32.40 -7.88 -21.01
CA LEU A 27 -32.80 -8.66 -22.20
C LEU A 27 -33.15 -7.83 -23.44
N PRO A 28 -33.85 -6.66 -23.34
CA PRO A 28 -34.17 -5.89 -24.53
C PRO A 28 -32.96 -5.46 -25.36
N PRO A 29 -31.91 -4.81 -24.82
CA PRO A 29 -30.73 -4.47 -25.59
C PRO A 29 -29.90 -5.69 -26.02
N CYS A 30 -29.90 -6.78 -25.24
CA CYS A 30 -29.20 -8.00 -25.58
C CYS A 30 -29.85 -8.69 -26.80
N LEU A 31 -31.15 -9.00 -26.73
CA LEU A 31 -31.87 -9.68 -27.81
C LEU A 31 -31.99 -8.78 -29.06
N GLY A 32 -32.12 -7.46 -28.89
CA GLY A 32 -32.07 -6.51 -29.98
C GLY A 32 -30.73 -6.53 -30.76
N ALA A 33 -29.61 -6.70 -30.07
CA ALA A 33 -28.31 -6.89 -30.69
C ALA A 33 -28.16 -8.29 -31.33
N VAL A 34 -28.64 -9.34 -30.65
CA VAL A 34 -28.64 -10.73 -31.19
C VAL A 34 -29.46 -10.81 -32.48
N ALA A 35 -30.60 -10.12 -32.57
CA ALA A 35 -31.45 -10.08 -33.79
C ALA A 35 -30.71 -9.52 -35.02
N GLN A 36 -29.65 -8.73 -34.81
CA GLN A 36 -28.84 -8.15 -35.89
C GLN A 36 -27.62 -9.02 -36.27
N THR A 37 -27.56 -10.26 -35.77
CA THR A 37 -26.45 -11.17 -36.06
C THR A 37 -26.37 -11.49 -37.55
N ASP A 38 -25.20 -11.25 -38.17
CA ASP A 38 -24.89 -11.64 -39.53
C ASP A 38 -24.43 -13.09 -39.59
N TYR A 39 -25.40 -13.99 -39.70
CA TYR A 39 -25.21 -15.43 -39.90
C TYR A 39 -26.35 -16.02 -40.76
N PRO A 40 -26.15 -17.07 -41.60
CA PRO A 40 -27.14 -17.55 -42.53
C PRO A 40 -28.44 -17.96 -41.81
N ALA A 41 -29.55 -17.48 -42.35
CA ALA A 41 -30.89 -17.80 -41.81
C ALA A 41 -31.14 -19.31 -41.78
N GLY A 42 -31.69 -19.80 -40.71
CA GLY A 42 -31.97 -21.23 -40.51
C GLY A 42 -30.74 -22.09 -40.12
N GLN A 43 -29.52 -21.48 -39.99
CA GLN A 43 -28.33 -22.16 -39.49
C GLN A 43 -28.03 -21.82 -38.04
N TRP A 44 -28.91 -21.12 -37.35
CA TRP A 44 -28.78 -20.86 -35.93
C TRP A 44 -30.14 -20.62 -35.25
N GLU A 45 -30.17 -20.81 -33.95
CA GLU A 45 -31.31 -20.54 -33.07
C GLU A 45 -30.85 -19.79 -31.81
N THR A 46 -31.77 -19.05 -31.14
CA THR A 46 -31.54 -18.48 -29.83
C THR A 46 -32.45 -19.11 -28.80
N VAL A 47 -31.91 -19.49 -27.65
CA VAL A 47 -32.59 -20.07 -26.51
C VAL A 47 -32.35 -19.18 -25.30
N VAL A 48 -33.39 -18.53 -24.79
CA VAL A 48 -33.32 -17.89 -23.47
C VAL A 48 -33.63 -18.93 -22.41
N VAL A 49 -32.68 -19.15 -21.51
CA VAL A 49 -32.85 -20.05 -20.36
C VAL A 49 -33.23 -19.22 -19.16
N ASP A 50 -34.46 -19.28 -18.74
CA ASP A 50 -34.96 -18.58 -17.57
C ASP A 50 -34.74 -19.38 -16.29
N ASN A 51 -33.96 -18.85 -15.35
CA ASN A 51 -33.65 -19.47 -14.07
C ASN A 51 -34.69 -19.14 -12.98
N ALA A 52 -35.97 -19.29 -13.32
CA ALA A 52 -37.12 -18.99 -12.48
C ALA A 52 -37.17 -17.50 -12.07
N SER A 53 -37.16 -16.61 -13.03
CA SER A 53 -37.33 -15.19 -12.82
C SER A 53 -38.74 -14.87 -12.29
N THR A 54 -38.83 -13.78 -11.53
CA THR A 54 -40.06 -13.27 -10.93
C THR A 54 -40.44 -11.87 -11.40
N ASP A 55 -39.66 -11.32 -12.34
CA ASP A 55 -39.80 -9.96 -12.85
C ASP A 55 -40.59 -9.87 -14.17
N GLY A 56 -41.17 -10.97 -14.65
CA GLY A 56 -41.90 -11.06 -15.92
C GLY A 56 -41.00 -11.09 -17.17
N SER A 57 -39.72 -11.32 -17.01
CA SER A 57 -38.74 -11.32 -18.11
C SER A 57 -38.95 -12.46 -19.10
N ALA A 58 -39.35 -13.65 -18.64
CA ALA A 58 -39.62 -14.80 -19.54
C ALA A 58 -40.85 -14.54 -20.41
N GLU A 59 -41.94 -14.05 -19.83
CA GLU A 59 -43.17 -13.67 -20.52
C GLU A 59 -42.95 -12.55 -21.51
N TRP A 60 -42.09 -11.58 -21.14
CA TRP A 60 -41.69 -10.49 -22.00
C TRP A 60 -40.97 -10.99 -23.26
N VAL A 61 -40.04 -11.97 -23.12
CA VAL A 61 -39.35 -12.58 -24.28
C VAL A 61 -40.34 -13.27 -25.21
N GLU A 62 -41.27 -14.07 -24.66
CA GLU A 62 -42.24 -14.79 -25.45
C GLU A 62 -43.20 -13.86 -26.23
N ALA A 63 -43.55 -12.71 -25.63
CA ALA A 63 -44.41 -11.71 -26.25
C ALA A 63 -43.72 -10.87 -27.33
N ASN A 64 -42.43 -10.52 -27.13
CA ASN A 64 -41.75 -9.52 -27.98
C ASN A 64 -40.72 -10.13 -28.94
N HIS A 65 -40.26 -11.41 -28.70
CA HIS A 65 -39.26 -12.10 -29.51
C HIS A 65 -39.70 -13.52 -29.85
N PRO A 66 -40.75 -13.71 -30.68
CA PRO A 66 -41.31 -15.06 -31.01
C PRO A 66 -40.34 -15.97 -31.75
N TRP A 67 -39.23 -15.45 -32.27
CA TRP A 67 -38.13 -16.17 -32.87
C TRP A 67 -37.17 -16.80 -31.84
N VAL A 68 -37.29 -16.43 -30.55
CA VAL A 68 -36.49 -16.93 -29.42
C VAL A 68 -37.25 -18.05 -28.71
N ARG A 69 -36.63 -19.21 -28.53
CA ARG A 69 -37.18 -20.29 -27.72
C ARG A 69 -36.89 -20.04 -26.24
N VAL A 70 -37.91 -20.00 -25.41
CA VAL A 70 -37.75 -19.87 -23.95
C VAL A 70 -37.73 -21.24 -23.30
N ARG A 71 -36.73 -21.48 -22.46
CA ARG A 71 -36.63 -22.66 -21.60
C ARG A 71 -36.67 -22.24 -20.14
N ARG A 72 -37.65 -22.74 -19.37
CA ARG A 72 -37.79 -22.42 -17.95
C ARG A 72 -37.16 -23.50 -17.08
N ASN A 73 -36.18 -23.10 -16.22
CA ASN A 73 -35.66 -23.92 -15.15
C ASN A 73 -36.58 -23.83 -13.92
N PRO A 74 -36.74 -24.89 -13.09
CA PRO A 74 -37.62 -24.86 -11.93
C PRO A 74 -37.11 -24.01 -10.75
N GLY A 75 -35.92 -23.43 -10.83
CA GLY A 75 -35.35 -22.56 -9.82
C GLY A 75 -34.10 -21.87 -10.32
N ASN A 76 -33.57 -20.89 -9.56
CA ASN A 76 -32.28 -20.28 -9.86
C ASN A 76 -31.14 -21.28 -9.55
N TRP A 77 -30.69 -21.97 -10.59
CA TRP A 77 -29.61 -22.96 -10.51
C TRP A 77 -28.21 -22.41 -10.65
N GLY A 78 -28.04 -21.07 -10.75
CA GLY A 78 -26.78 -20.39 -11.04
C GLY A 78 -26.35 -20.56 -12.50
N PHE A 79 -25.08 -20.27 -12.79
CA PHE A 79 -24.60 -20.21 -14.17
C PHE A 79 -24.44 -21.60 -14.83
N GLY A 80 -23.54 -22.42 -14.30
CA GLY A 80 -23.20 -23.71 -14.94
C GLY A 80 -24.36 -24.68 -15.02
N ARG A 81 -25.01 -24.96 -13.89
CA ARG A 81 -26.15 -25.85 -13.86
C ARG A 81 -27.34 -25.31 -14.67
N GLY A 82 -27.52 -23.96 -14.68
CA GLY A 82 -28.58 -23.30 -15.45
C GLY A 82 -28.43 -23.52 -16.97
N ASN A 83 -27.23 -23.44 -17.50
CA ASN A 83 -26.91 -23.60 -18.91
C ASN A 83 -26.85 -25.06 -19.37
N ASN A 84 -26.44 -26.00 -18.51
CA ASN A 84 -26.21 -27.40 -18.87
C ASN A 84 -27.35 -28.09 -19.67
N PRO A 85 -28.64 -27.94 -19.30
CA PRO A 85 -29.71 -28.56 -20.03
C PRO A 85 -29.82 -28.06 -21.49
N ALA A 86 -29.71 -26.74 -21.70
CA ALA A 86 -29.75 -26.15 -23.04
C ALA A 86 -28.55 -26.58 -23.90
N MET A 87 -27.35 -26.66 -23.28
CA MET A 87 -26.15 -27.14 -23.94
C MET A 87 -26.24 -28.60 -24.40
N ARG A 88 -26.87 -29.48 -23.58
CA ARG A 88 -27.08 -30.90 -23.94
C ARG A 88 -28.08 -31.02 -25.08
N ASP A 89 -29.14 -30.24 -25.05
CA ASP A 89 -30.26 -30.32 -26.02
C ASP A 89 -29.94 -29.56 -27.34
N ALA A 90 -28.83 -28.80 -27.42
CA ALA A 90 -28.44 -28.12 -28.62
C ALA A 90 -28.25 -29.09 -29.80
N PRO A 91 -28.92 -28.89 -30.96
CA PRO A 91 -28.91 -29.85 -32.08
C PRO A 91 -27.61 -29.78 -32.91
N GLY A 92 -26.93 -28.64 -32.93
CA GLY A 92 -25.74 -28.40 -33.78
C GLY A 92 -24.41 -28.78 -33.12
N PRO A 93 -23.30 -28.73 -33.87
CA PRO A 93 -21.98 -29.04 -33.41
C PRO A 93 -21.41 -27.98 -32.44
N PHE A 94 -21.99 -26.79 -32.45
CA PHE A 94 -21.53 -25.66 -31.61
C PHE A 94 -22.68 -25.11 -30.79
N VAL A 95 -22.36 -24.75 -29.54
CA VAL A 95 -23.24 -24.01 -28.65
C VAL A 95 -22.50 -22.76 -28.16
N VAL A 96 -23.17 -21.63 -28.21
CA VAL A 96 -22.64 -20.37 -27.68
C VAL A 96 -23.34 -20.02 -26.38
N LEU A 97 -22.60 -19.71 -25.35
CA LEU A 97 -23.13 -19.10 -24.13
C LEU A 97 -22.97 -17.60 -24.24
N LEU A 98 -24.04 -16.87 -23.91
CA LEU A 98 -24.08 -15.44 -23.94
C LEU A 98 -24.82 -14.91 -22.70
N ASN A 99 -24.22 -13.99 -21.97
CA ASN A 99 -24.89 -13.37 -20.83
C ASN A 99 -25.99 -12.39 -21.28
N SER A 100 -27.04 -12.24 -20.49
CA SER A 100 -28.14 -11.31 -20.75
C SER A 100 -27.76 -9.83 -20.67
N ASP A 101 -26.61 -9.50 -20.06
CA ASP A 101 -26.04 -8.14 -19.95
C ASP A 101 -25.00 -7.84 -21.04
N THR A 102 -25.13 -8.48 -22.21
CA THR A 102 -24.22 -8.30 -23.37
C THR A 102 -24.91 -7.63 -24.54
N ARG A 103 -24.11 -7.00 -25.42
CA ARG A 103 -24.53 -6.46 -26.74
C ARG A 103 -23.51 -6.92 -27.79
N VAL A 104 -23.92 -7.81 -28.67
CA VAL A 104 -23.06 -8.38 -29.72
C VAL A 104 -22.96 -7.46 -30.93
N ARG A 105 -21.82 -7.46 -31.66
CA ARG A 105 -21.71 -6.83 -32.96
C ARG A 105 -22.15 -7.78 -34.08
N PRO A 106 -22.68 -7.33 -35.22
CA PRO A 106 -23.29 -8.20 -36.26
C PRO A 106 -22.47 -9.41 -36.68
N GLY A 107 -21.18 -9.29 -36.94
CA GLY A 107 -20.28 -10.37 -37.37
C GLY A 107 -19.72 -11.30 -36.27
N TRP A 108 -20.11 -11.11 -35.03
CA TRP A 108 -19.54 -11.82 -33.89
C TRP A 108 -19.66 -13.35 -33.98
N LEU A 109 -20.80 -13.86 -34.41
CA LEU A 109 -21.09 -15.30 -34.46
C LEU A 109 -20.29 -15.96 -35.58
N ARG A 110 -20.17 -15.32 -36.74
CA ARG A 110 -19.33 -15.76 -37.86
C ARG A 110 -17.86 -15.84 -37.41
N ALA A 111 -17.35 -14.82 -36.76
CA ALA A 111 -15.97 -14.80 -36.24
C ALA A 111 -15.67 -15.93 -35.25
N LEU A 112 -16.63 -16.31 -34.40
CA LEU A 112 -16.47 -17.47 -33.51
C LEU A 112 -16.45 -18.78 -34.34
N VAL A 113 -17.34 -18.96 -35.31
CA VAL A 113 -17.39 -20.14 -36.18
C VAL A 113 -16.11 -20.25 -36.97
N ASP A 114 -15.62 -19.19 -37.61
CA ASP A 114 -14.41 -19.16 -38.39
C ASP A 114 -13.17 -19.50 -37.51
N THR A 115 -13.16 -19.06 -36.26
CA THR A 115 -12.13 -19.42 -35.29
C THR A 115 -12.18 -20.92 -34.97
N MET A 116 -13.37 -21.51 -34.76
CA MET A 116 -13.52 -22.93 -34.49
C MET A 116 -13.23 -23.82 -35.72
N ALA A 117 -13.48 -23.29 -36.92
CA ALA A 117 -13.16 -23.96 -38.18
C ALA A 117 -11.64 -23.95 -38.46
N ALA A 118 -10.97 -22.83 -38.25
CA ALA A 118 -9.53 -22.70 -38.41
C ALA A 118 -8.73 -23.54 -37.39
N GLU A 119 -9.33 -23.86 -36.26
CA GLU A 119 -8.68 -24.60 -35.15
C GLU A 119 -9.50 -25.88 -34.80
N PRO A 120 -9.28 -26.97 -35.55
CA PRO A 120 -10.05 -28.22 -35.33
C PRO A 120 -9.92 -28.78 -33.91
N ARG A 121 -8.84 -28.47 -33.19
CA ARG A 121 -8.60 -28.83 -31.77
C ARG A 121 -9.16 -27.83 -30.78
N ALA A 122 -9.79 -26.75 -31.23
CA ALA A 122 -10.47 -25.84 -30.31
C ALA A 122 -11.73 -26.49 -29.73
N GLY A 123 -11.73 -26.70 -28.42
CA GLY A 123 -12.90 -27.08 -27.64
C GLY A 123 -13.75 -25.85 -27.25
N ALA A 124 -13.13 -24.67 -27.23
CA ALA A 124 -13.78 -23.40 -26.95
C ALA A 124 -13.15 -22.25 -27.73
N ALA A 125 -13.99 -21.29 -28.19
CA ALA A 125 -13.56 -19.99 -28.73
C ALA A 125 -14.19 -18.88 -27.89
N THR A 126 -13.37 -18.02 -27.26
CA THR A 126 -13.83 -16.92 -26.38
C THR A 126 -13.79 -15.60 -27.13
N ALA A 127 -14.85 -14.78 -27.00
CA ALA A 127 -14.97 -13.48 -27.67
C ALA A 127 -14.09 -12.41 -27.00
N LYS A 128 -13.84 -11.30 -27.72
CA LYS A 128 -13.29 -10.06 -27.19
C LYS A 128 -14.40 -9.31 -26.46
N LEU A 129 -14.27 -9.17 -25.12
CA LEU A 129 -15.23 -8.42 -24.32
C LEU A 129 -14.74 -7.00 -24.11
N LEU A 130 -15.57 -6.02 -24.48
CA LEU A 130 -15.35 -4.60 -24.26
C LEU A 130 -16.35 -4.08 -23.23
N PHE A 131 -16.00 -3.00 -22.56
CA PHE A 131 -16.99 -2.23 -21.79
C PHE A 131 -17.96 -1.51 -22.74
N PRO A 132 -19.22 -1.26 -22.32
CA PRO A 132 -20.22 -0.59 -23.15
C PRO A 132 -19.76 0.80 -23.63
N ASP A 133 -20.11 1.15 -24.88
CA ASP A 133 -19.74 2.44 -25.48
C ASP A 133 -20.43 3.65 -24.83
N ASP A 134 -21.50 3.45 -24.10
CA ASP A 134 -22.24 4.44 -23.33
C ASP A 134 -21.77 4.55 -21.86
N GLY A 135 -20.72 3.80 -21.47
CA GLY A 135 -20.21 3.75 -20.12
C GLY A 135 -18.89 4.51 -19.89
N PRO A 136 -18.51 4.73 -18.64
CA PRO A 136 -17.28 5.47 -18.26
C PRO A 136 -15.98 4.75 -18.62
N ARG A 137 -16.03 3.45 -18.97
CA ARG A 137 -14.91 2.61 -19.38
C ARG A 137 -14.92 2.30 -20.88
N ARG A 138 -15.54 3.15 -21.68
CA ARG A 138 -15.60 3.03 -23.14
C ARG A 138 -14.20 2.83 -23.74
N GLY A 139 -14.09 1.91 -24.70
CA GLY A 139 -12.84 1.65 -25.40
C GLY A 139 -11.78 0.89 -24.58
N GLN A 140 -12.18 0.30 -23.43
CA GLN A 140 -11.30 -0.55 -22.65
C GLN A 140 -11.67 -2.02 -22.79
N ILE A 141 -10.63 -2.87 -22.78
CA ILE A 141 -10.78 -4.32 -22.79
C ILE A 141 -11.28 -4.78 -21.42
N GLN A 142 -12.38 -5.50 -21.39
CA GLN A 142 -12.84 -6.18 -20.18
C GLN A 142 -12.21 -7.57 -20.04
N ASN A 143 -12.23 -8.33 -21.15
CA ASN A 143 -11.64 -9.67 -21.19
C ASN A 143 -11.22 -10.02 -22.63
N ALA A 144 -10.00 -10.52 -22.78
CA ALA A 144 -9.43 -11.06 -24.00
C ALA A 144 -8.94 -12.51 -23.79
N GLY A 145 -9.77 -13.33 -23.12
CA GLY A 145 -9.42 -14.66 -22.65
C GLY A 145 -8.78 -14.63 -21.27
N GLY A 146 -8.47 -15.78 -20.71
CA GLY A 146 -7.99 -15.91 -19.35
C GLY A 146 -6.60 -16.54 -19.20
N MET A 147 -5.88 -16.16 -18.14
CA MET A 147 -4.57 -16.67 -17.74
C MET A 147 -4.68 -17.45 -16.44
N LEU A 148 -3.90 -18.54 -16.31
CA LEU A 148 -3.77 -19.29 -15.07
C LEU A 148 -2.56 -18.77 -14.26
N LEU A 149 -2.81 -18.35 -13.03
CA LEU A 149 -1.76 -17.87 -12.13
C LEU A 149 -1.08 -19.02 -11.37
N PRO A 150 0.14 -18.79 -10.80
CA PRO A 150 0.90 -19.81 -10.08
C PRO A 150 0.17 -20.43 -8.88
N ASP A 151 -0.75 -19.68 -8.26
CA ASP A 151 -1.59 -20.14 -7.15
C ASP A 151 -2.86 -20.89 -7.63
N GLY A 152 -3.00 -21.08 -8.96
CA GLY A 152 -4.13 -21.74 -9.59
C GLY A 152 -5.40 -20.87 -9.67
N SER A 153 -5.31 -19.58 -9.43
CA SER A 153 -6.40 -18.63 -9.73
C SER A 153 -6.40 -18.22 -11.20
N GLY A 154 -7.57 -17.84 -11.70
CA GLY A 154 -7.72 -17.23 -13.03
C GLY A 154 -7.56 -15.70 -12.97
N ARG A 155 -7.07 -15.13 -14.08
CA ARG A 155 -7.07 -13.69 -14.31
C ARG A 155 -7.49 -13.40 -15.75
N ASP A 156 -8.36 -12.43 -15.92
CA ASP A 156 -8.77 -11.96 -17.23
C ASP A 156 -7.63 -11.17 -17.90
N ARG A 157 -7.35 -11.48 -19.16
CA ARG A 157 -6.41 -10.71 -19.98
C ARG A 157 -7.09 -9.39 -20.38
N GLY A 158 -6.33 -8.29 -20.38
CA GLY A 158 -6.85 -6.93 -20.46
C GLY A 158 -7.11 -6.30 -19.10
N THR A 159 -6.97 -7.06 -18.00
CA THR A 159 -7.06 -6.55 -16.64
C THR A 159 -5.68 -6.36 -16.04
N VAL A 160 -5.37 -5.14 -15.64
CA VAL A 160 -4.13 -4.77 -14.92
C VAL A 160 -4.43 -4.65 -13.44
N VAL A 161 -3.65 -5.34 -12.62
CA VAL A 161 -3.74 -5.25 -11.16
C VAL A 161 -2.42 -4.66 -10.65
N ASP A 162 -2.44 -3.37 -10.29
CA ASP A 162 -1.29 -2.68 -9.73
C ASP A 162 -1.62 -2.18 -8.32
N ALA A 163 -0.72 -2.49 -7.36
CA ALA A 163 -0.85 -2.12 -5.94
C ALA A 163 -2.26 -2.32 -5.34
N GLY A 164 -2.99 -3.37 -5.80
CA GLY A 164 -4.36 -3.66 -5.38
C GLY A 164 -5.44 -2.84 -6.09
N ARG A 165 -5.09 -2.05 -7.08
CA ARG A 165 -6.03 -1.38 -8.00
C ARG A 165 -6.26 -2.28 -9.21
N VAL A 166 -7.51 -2.37 -9.63
CA VAL A 166 -7.90 -3.03 -10.87
C VAL A 166 -8.17 -1.95 -11.91
N SER A 167 -7.45 -1.98 -13.01
CA SER A 167 -7.66 -1.14 -14.19
C SER A 167 -7.76 -2.04 -15.43
N HIS A 168 -8.15 -1.46 -16.55
CA HIS A 168 -8.34 -2.19 -17.79
C HIS A 168 -7.55 -1.54 -18.92
N GLU A 169 -6.96 -2.35 -19.77
CA GLU A 169 -6.16 -1.91 -20.92
C GLU A 169 -7.07 -1.33 -22.01
N PRO A 170 -6.59 -0.35 -22.80
CA PRO A 170 -7.33 0.17 -23.93
C PRO A 170 -7.39 -0.87 -25.06
N ASP A 171 -8.44 -0.81 -25.89
CA ASP A 171 -8.57 -1.55 -27.13
C ASP A 171 -7.81 -0.80 -28.25
N ASP A 172 -6.50 -0.93 -28.27
CA ASP A 172 -5.56 -0.23 -29.14
C ASP A 172 -4.93 -1.15 -30.23
N GLY A 173 -5.53 -2.31 -30.46
CA GLY A 173 -5.08 -3.29 -31.46
C GLY A 173 -4.13 -4.36 -30.92
N ARG A 174 -3.63 -4.24 -29.70
CA ARG A 174 -2.74 -5.27 -29.12
C ARG A 174 -3.40 -6.64 -28.92
N TYR A 175 -4.72 -6.67 -28.88
CA TYR A 175 -5.56 -7.87 -28.76
C TYR A 175 -6.28 -8.20 -30.08
N ASP A 176 -5.77 -7.82 -31.25
CA ASP A 176 -6.39 -8.14 -32.54
C ASP A 176 -5.77 -9.40 -33.19
N VAL A 177 -5.09 -10.22 -32.42
CA VAL A 177 -4.46 -11.45 -32.87
C VAL A 177 -5.14 -12.66 -32.25
N ARG A 178 -5.53 -13.64 -33.10
CA ARG A 178 -6.02 -14.94 -32.66
C ARG A 178 -4.89 -15.69 -31.94
N GLU A 179 -5.14 -16.11 -30.73
CA GLU A 179 -4.14 -16.83 -29.93
C GLU A 179 -4.78 -17.82 -28.95
N GLU A 180 -4.00 -18.78 -28.50
CA GLU A 180 -4.40 -19.73 -27.50
C GLU A 180 -4.33 -19.11 -26.10
N VAL A 181 -5.43 -19.23 -25.31
CA VAL A 181 -5.56 -18.72 -23.94
C VAL A 181 -5.87 -19.85 -22.97
N PHE A 182 -5.59 -19.72 -21.69
CA PHE A 182 -5.80 -20.82 -20.75
C PHE A 182 -7.27 -21.13 -20.56
N PHE A 183 -8.11 -20.12 -20.31
CA PHE A 183 -9.54 -20.31 -20.12
C PHE A 183 -10.37 -19.25 -20.85
N PHE A 184 -11.62 -19.58 -21.11
CA PHE A 184 -12.60 -18.71 -21.72
C PHE A 184 -13.40 -17.93 -20.66
N CYS A 185 -13.96 -16.78 -21.01
CA CYS A 185 -14.94 -16.08 -20.19
C CYS A 185 -16.36 -16.58 -20.54
N GLY A 186 -17.11 -17.00 -19.52
CA GLY A 186 -18.47 -17.49 -19.70
C GLY A 186 -19.48 -16.45 -20.24
N ALA A 187 -19.12 -15.15 -20.27
CA ALA A 187 -20.02 -14.10 -20.76
C ALA A 187 -20.29 -14.16 -22.28
N ALA A 188 -19.29 -14.62 -23.08
CA ALA A 188 -19.46 -14.87 -24.51
C ALA A 188 -18.43 -15.90 -25.01
N VAL A 189 -18.86 -17.15 -25.18
CA VAL A 189 -18.01 -18.27 -25.58
C VAL A 189 -18.75 -19.25 -26.48
N MET A 190 -18.10 -19.69 -27.57
CA MET A 190 -18.55 -20.84 -28.37
C MET A 190 -17.84 -22.09 -27.90
N LEU A 191 -18.60 -23.14 -27.69
CA LEU A 191 -18.15 -24.46 -27.20
C LEU A 191 -18.45 -25.53 -28.27
N ARG A 192 -17.49 -26.44 -28.49
CA ARG A 192 -17.65 -27.58 -29.36
C ARG A 192 -18.36 -28.70 -28.61
N LYS A 193 -19.52 -29.18 -29.14
CA LYS A 193 -20.34 -30.16 -28.46
C LYS A 193 -19.62 -31.48 -28.23
N SER A 194 -18.87 -31.99 -29.22
CA SER A 194 -18.08 -33.22 -29.04
C SER A 194 -16.99 -33.11 -27.96
N ALA A 195 -16.43 -31.90 -27.74
CA ALA A 195 -15.50 -31.67 -26.64
C ALA A 195 -16.25 -31.72 -25.28
N LEU A 196 -17.43 -31.10 -25.19
CA LEU A 196 -18.25 -31.15 -23.97
C LEU A 196 -18.71 -32.59 -23.64
N GLU A 197 -19.06 -33.39 -24.64
CA GLU A 197 -19.46 -34.80 -24.45
C GLU A 197 -18.30 -35.63 -23.94
N GLU A 198 -17.07 -35.33 -24.36
CA GLU A 198 -15.85 -36.02 -23.90
C GLU A 198 -15.47 -35.63 -22.48
N VAL A 199 -15.43 -34.34 -22.15
CA VAL A 199 -14.91 -33.83 -20.85
C VAL A 199 -15.99 -33.63 -19.80
N GLY A 200 -17.24 -33.70 -20.18
CA GLY A 200 -18.41 -33.32 -19.37
C GLY A 200 -18.72 -31.82 -19.42
N TYR A 201 -19.96 -31.51 -19.14
CA TYR A 201 -20.47 -30.13 -19.07
C TYR A 201 -19.98 -29.40 -17.82
N PHE A 202 -20.56 -28.23 -17.48
CA PHE A 202 -20.19 -27.52 -16.24
C PHE A 202 -20.45 -28.38 -15.01
N ASP A 203 -19.60 -28.23 -14.01
CA ASP A 203 -19.76 -28.87 -12.71
C ASP A 203 -20.88 -28.16 -11.93
N GLU A 204 -22.00 -28.86 -11.68
CA GLU A 204 -23.20 -28.30 -11.06
C GLU A 204 -23.05 -27.94 -9.58
N ARG A 205 -21.89 -28.27 -8.96
CA ARG A 205 -21.53 -27.80 -7.61
C ARG A 205 -21.20 -26.34 -7.56
N TYR A 206 -20.79 -25.72 -8.69
CA TYR A 206 -20.49 -24.28 -8.77
C TYR A 206 -21.76 -23.53 -9.13
N PHE A 207 -22.23 -22.70 -8.19
CA PHE A 207 -23.39 -21.85 -8.46
C PHE A 207 -23.02 -20.78 -9.48
N MET A 208 -21.87 -20.12 -9.29
CA MET A 208 -21.26 -19.17 -10.21
C MET A 208 -19.78 -18.94 -9.82
N TYR A 209 -18.98 -18.54 -10.77
CA TYR A 209 -17.52 -18.32 -10.70
C TYR A 209 -16.71 -19.62 -10.57
N TYR A 210 -15.65 -19.73 -11.34
CA TYR A 210 -14.74 -20.86 -11.50
C TYR A 210 -15.27 -22.04 -12.32
N GLU A 211 -16.52 -22.06 -12.74
CA GLU A 211 -17.07 -23.09 -13.63
C GLU A 211 -16.42 -23.04 -15.03
N ASP A 212 -16.14 -21.82 -15.53
CA ASP A 212 -15.46 -21.58 -16.80
C ASP A 212 -13.99 -22.02 -16.74
N LEU A 213 -13.28 -21.70 -15.69
CA LEU A 213 -11.91 -22.15 -15.47
C LEU A 213 -11.85 -23.67 -15.25
N ASP A 214 -12.79 -24.27 -14.51
CA ASP A 214 -12.90 -25.73 -14.32
C ASP A 214 -13.09 -26.45 -15.66
N LEU A 215 -14.04 -25.99 -16.47
CA LEU A 215 -14.32 -26.60 -17.78
C LEU A 215 -13.13 -26.41 -18.73
N SER A 216 -12.53 -25.22 -18.77
CA SER A 216 -11.34 -24.95 -19.59
C SER A 216 -10.17 -25.84 -19.20
N TRP A 217 -9.94 -26.05 -17.90
CA TRP A 217 -8.88 -26.93 -17.42
C TRP A 217 -9.13 -28.39 -17.83
N ARG A 218 -10.38 -28.88 -17.75
CA ARG A 218 -10.74 -30.23 -18.23
C ARG A 218 -10.55 -30.37 -19.72
N LEU A 219 -10.96 -29.40 -20.53
CA LEU A 219 -10.70 -29.36 -21.97
C LEU A 219 -9.20 -29.54 -22.26
N ARG A 220 -8.34 -28.76 -21.60
CA ARG A 220 -6.90 -28.85 -21.77
C ARG A 220 -6.30 -30.20 -21.34
N MET A 221 -6.80 -30.77 -20.24
CA MET A 221 -6.36 -32.10 -19.79
C MET A 221 -6.67 -33.21 -20.82
N HIS A 222 -7.67 -33.00 -21.70
CA HIS A 222 -8.02 -33.91 -22.77
C HIS A 222 -7.42 -33.51 -24.12
N GLY A 223 -6.61 -32.42 -24.17
CA GLY A 223 -5.90 -31.97 -25.37
C GLY A 223 -6.71 -31.06 -26.29
N TRP A 224 -7.84 -30.53 -25.79
CA TRP A 224 -8.56 -29.45 -26.46
C TRP A 224 -7.96 -28.09 -26.14
N ASN A 225 -7.92 -27.20 -27.13
CA ASN A 225 -7.45 -25.83 -26.98
C ASN A 225 -8.61 -24.90 -26.60
N VAL A 226 -8.29 -23.78 -25.97
CA VAL A 226 -9.17 -22.61 -25.78
C VAL A 226 -8.55 -21.48 -26.56
N VAL A 227 -9.29 -20.92 -27.53
CA VAL A 227 -8.76 -19.95 -28.50
C VAL A 227 -9.49 -18.62 -28.32
N PHE A 228 -8.74 -17.55 -28.32
CA PHE A 228 -9.27 -16.18 -28.32
C PHE A 228 -9.60 -15.77 -29.76
N ALA A 229 -10.84 -15.28 -29.96
CA ALA A 229 -11.37 -14.83 -31.24
C ALA A 229 -11.46 -13.28 -31.23
N PRO A 230 -10.47 -12.55 -31.72
CA PRO A 230 -10.42 -11.08 -31.62
C PRO A 230 -11.53 -10.37 -32.39
N ASP A 231 -11.98 -10.94 -33.52
CA ASP A 231 -13.01 -10.39 -34.37
C ASP A 231 -14.43 -10.61 -33.83
N ALA A 232 -14.58 -11.52 -32.87
CA ALA A 232 -15.84 -11.75 -32.16
C ALA A 232 -16.02 -10.71 -31.05
N VAL A 233 -16.43 -9.50 -31.37
CA VAL A 233 -16.52 -8.39 -30.41
C VAL A 233 -17.90 -8.34 -29.75
N VAL A 234 -17.91 -8.33 -28.42
CA VAL A 234 -19.10 -8.28 -27.58
C VAL A 234 -18.91 -7.23 -26.48
N GLN A 235 -19.85 -6.33 -26.33
CA GLN A 235 -19.92 -5.41 -25.20
C GLN A 235 -20.60 -6.07 -24.02
N HIS A 236 -20.11 -5.88 -22.80
CA HIS A 236 -20.60 -6.52 -21.60
C HIS A 236 -20.70 -5.54 -20.43
N GLU A 237 -21.90 -5.38 -19.87
CA GLU A 237 -22.18 -4.59 -18.66
C GLU A 237 -21.80 -5.40 -17.41
N HIS A 238 -20.51 -5.42 -17.10
CA HIS A 238 -19.89 -6.27 -16.07
C HIS A 238 -20.64 -6.27 -14.74
N ALA A 239 -20.99 -7.47 -14.26
CA ALA A 239 -21.62 -7.71 -12.96
C ALA A 239 -22.97 -7.01 -12.74
N ALA A 240 -23.72 -6.69 -13.81
CA ALA A 240 -25.01 -6.03 -13.74
C ALA A 240 -26.05 -6.80 -12.91
N SER A 241 -25.96 -8.13 -12.85
CA SER A 241 -26.87 -9.02 -12.13
C SER A 241 -26.36 -9.46 -10.74
N SER A 242 -25.03 -9.53 -10.51
CA SER A 242 -24.45 -10.09 -9.28
C SER A 242 -23.84 -9.05 -8.33
N GLY A 243 -23.52 -7.85 -8.83
CA GLY A 243 -22.78 -6.81 -8.11
C GLY A 243 -21.30 -7.17 -7.90
N GLU A 244 -20.39 -6.34 -8.36
CA GLU A 244 -18.95 -6.50 -8.09
C GLU A 244 -18.73 -6.58 -6.57
N TRP A 245 -17.93 -7.59 -6.13
CA TRP A 245 -17.52 -7.73 -4.73
C TRP A 245 -18.65 -7.96 -3.71
N SER A 246 -19.80 -8.43 -4.16
CA SER A 246 -20.90 -8.80 -3.26
C SER A 246 -20.49 -9.93 -2.30
N PRO A 247 -21.17 -10.12 -1.14
CA PRO A 247 -20.94 -11.27 -0.26
C PRO A 247 -21.12 -12.62 -0.96
N LEU A 248 -22.03 -12.67 -1.93
CA LEU A 248 -22.26 -13.86 -2.77
C LEU A 248 -21.05 -14.13 -3.68
N PHE A 249 -20.49 -13.09 -4.30
CA PHE A 249 -19.26 -13.17 -5.07
C PHE A 249 -18.12 -13.74 -4.22
N THR A 250 -17.84 -13.12 -3.08
CA THR A 250 -16.75 -13.53 -2.19
C THR A 250 -16.90 -14.98 -1.73
N TYR A 251 -18.11 -15.37 -1.30
CA TYR A 251 -18.37 -16.75 -0.86
C TYR A 251 -18.11 -17.77 -1.97
N ASN A 252 -18.63 -17.55 -3.18
CA ASN A 252 -18.47 -18.48 -4.29
C ASN A 252 -17.02 -18.59 -4.76
N VAL A 253 -16.30 -17.47 -4.89
CA VAL A 253 -14.88 -17.46 -5.26
C VAL A 253 -14.02 -18.21 -4.25
N GLU A 254 -14.19 -17.92 -2.95
CA GLU A 254 -13.42 -18.60 -1.89
C GLU A 254 -13.78 -20.07 -1.74
N ARG A 255 -15.02 -20.45 -2.03
CA ARG A 255 -15.47 -21.82 -1.99
C ARG A 255 -15.01 -22.62 -3.21
N ASN A 256 -15.20 -22.08 -4.40
CA ASN A 256 -15.08 -22.84 -5.65
C ASN A 256 -13.60 -23.03 -6.06
N ARG A 257 -12.74 -22.03 -5.83
CA ARG A 257 -11.31 -22.13 -6.16
C ARG A 257 -10.62 -23.34 -5.53
N PRO A 258 -10.65 -23.56 -4.20
CA PRO A 258 -10.01 -24.74 -3.61
C PRO A 258 -10.66 -26.05 -4.01
N LEU A 259 -12.00 -26.09 -4.22
CA LEU A 259 -12.67 -27.30 -4.74
C LEU A 259 -12.17 -27.66 -6.14
N MET A 260 -12.03 -26.66 -7.03
CA MET A 260 -11.47 -26.83 -8.36
C MET A 260 -10.01 -27.32 -8.28
N LEU A 261 -9.19 -26.71 -7.43
CA LEU A 261 -7.79 -27.13 -7.24
C LEU A 261 -7.69 -28.56 -6.70
N MET A 262 -8.53 -28.94 -5.74
CA MET A 262 -8.60 -30.32 -5.23
C MET A 262 -9.05 -31.29 -6.32
N LYS A 263 -9.86 -30.86 -7.29
CA LYS A 263 -10.34 -31.67 -8.40
C LYS A 263 -9.29 -31.84 -9.50
N LEU A 264 -8.62 -30.76 -9.93
CA LEU A 264 -7.86 -30.69 -11.17
C LEU A 264 -6.34 -30.50 -10.98
N ALA A 265 -5.93 -29.67 -10.04
CA ALA A 265 -4.55 -29.25 -9.89
C ALA A 265 -3.60 -30.35 -9.39
N PRO A 266 -2.27 -30.23 -9.58
CA PRO A 266 -1.32 -31.08 -8.89
C PRO A 266 -1.57 -31.08 -7.38
N TRP A 267 -1.45 -32.28 -6.74
CA TRP A 267 -1.85 -32.47 -5.34
C TRP A 267 -1.13 -31.51 -4.37
N ARG A 268 0.14 -31.23 -4.63
CA ARG A 268 0.92 -30.27 -3.82
C ARG A 268 0.27 -28.88 -3.79
N LEU A 269 -0.16 -28.36 -4.94
CA LEU A 269 -0.81 -27.06 -5.04
C LEU A 269 -2.18 -27.10 -4.32
N ALA A 270 -2.99 -28.10 -4.57
CA ALA A 270 -4.32 -28.26 -3.96
C ALA A 270 -4.24 -28.28 -2.42
N VAL A 271 -3.32 -29.08 -1.85
CA VAL A 271 -3.13 -29.17 -0.38
C VAL A 271 -2.56 -27.88 0.21
N THR A 272 -1.62 -27.25 -0.48
CA THR A 272 -1.03 -25.99 0.00
C THR A 272 -2.08 -24.88 0.10
N GLU A 273 -2.91 -24.72 -0.94
CA GLU A 273 -3.93 -23.66 -0.96
C GLU A 273 -5.08 -23.94 0.01
N ALA A 274 -5.53 -25.19 0.11
CA ALA A 274 -6.53 -25.58 1.12
C ALA A 274 -5.98 -25.40 2.55
N GLY A 275 -4.75 -25.82 2.81
CA GLY A 275 -4.08 -25.67 4.10
C GLY A 275 -3.88 -24.20 4.50
N ARG A 276 -3.53 -23.34 3.53
CA ARG A 276 -3.43 -21.88 3.72
C ARG A 276 -4.75 -21.28 4.17
N TYR A 277 -5.83 -21.65 3.53
CA TYR A 277 -7.17 -21.15 3.86
C TYR A 277 -7.63 -21.59 5.26
N VAL A 278 -7.40 -22.88 5.61
CA VAL A 278 -7.72 -23.42 6.94
C VAL A 278 -6.87 -22.75 8.03
N ALA A 279 -5.59 -22.48 7.76
CA ALA A 279 -4.71 -21.77 8.68
C ALA A 279 -5.19 -20.32 8.89
N GLU A 280 -5.63 -19.64 7.85
CA GLU A 280 -6.23 -18.29 7.96
C GLU A 280 -7.50 -18.30 8.82
N LEU A 281 -8.37 -19.28 8.61
CA LEU A 281 -9.55 -19.48 9.46
C LEU A 281 -9.15 -19.68 10.93
N GLY A 282 -8.18 -20.54 11.22
CA GLY A 282 -7.66 -20.77 12.58
C GLY A 282 -7.16 -19.51 13.24
N LEU A 283 -6.42 -18.68 12.51
CA LEU A 283 -5.95 -17.38 12.99
C LEU A 283 -7.11 -16.42 13.28
N ASN A 284 -8.11 -16.37 12.41
CA ASN A 284 -9.27 -15.51 12.60
C ASN A 284 -10.12 -15.96 13.78
N VAL A 285 -10.28 -17.28 13.99
CA VAL A 285 -10.92 -17.84 15.19
C VAL A 285 -10.16 -17.43 16.45
N ALA A 286 -8.84 -17.54 16.46
CA ALA A 286 -8.00 -17.12 17.59
C ALA A 286 -8.12 -15.61 17.86
N ARG A 287 -8.18 -14.79 16.81
CA ARG A 287 -8.40 -13.32 16.92
C ARG A 287 -9.77 -12.99 17.52
N VAL A 288 -10.83 -13.66 17.07
CA VAL A 288 -12.19 -13.51 17.63
C VAL A 288 -12.22 -13.92 19.10
N ALA A 289 -11.62 -15.06 19.45
CA ALA A 289 -11.53 -15.52 20.83
C ALA A 289 -10.74 -14.54 21.72
N TYR A 290 -9.57 -14.07 21.25
CA TYR A 290 -8.78 -13.06 21.96
C TYR A 290 -9.56 -11.76 22.16
N TRP A 291 -10.28 -11.30 21.13
CA TRP A 291 -11.12 -10.12 21.24
C TRP A 291 -12.24 -10.33 22.25
N ALA A 292 -12.94 -11.47 22.23
CA ALA A 292 -14.02 -11.80 23.15
C ALA A 292 -13.54 -11.87 24.60
N ILE A 293 -12.35 -12.43 24.85
CA ILE A 293 -11.75 -12.50 26.19
C ILE A 293 -11.41 -11.08 26.70
N ARG A 294 -10.79 -10.26 25.85
CA ARG A 294 -10.35 -8.90 26.23
C ARG A 294 -11.50 -7.93 26.48
N HIS A 295 -12.65 -8.16 25.85
CA HIS A 295 -13.82 -7.28 25.94
C HIS A 295 -14.97 -7.89 26.74
N ARG A 296 -14.72 -8.92 27.54
CA ARG A 296 -15.72 -9.64 28.35
C ARG A 296 -16.53 -8.76 29.30
N GLN A 297 -16.03 -7.56 29.63
CA GLN A 297 -16.68 -6.58 30.52
C GLN A 297 -17.58 -5.58 29.80
N ARG A 298 -17.70 -5.61 28.46
CA ARG A 298 -18.41 -4.60 27.65
C ARG A 298 -19.79 -5.06 27.12
N GLY A 299 -20.36 -6.16 27.65
CA GLY A 299 -21.65 -6.68 27.20
C GLY A 299 -21.58 -7.58 25.93
N PRO A 300 -22.68 -8.25 25.55
CA PRO A 300 -22.72 -9.11 24.38
C PRO A 300 -22.54 -8.30 23.10
N LEU A 301 -21.86 -8.93 22.11
CA LEU A 301 -21.70 -8.36 20.77
C LEU A 301 -23.07 -7.94 20.19
N PRO A 302 -23.20 -6.75 19.60
CA PRO A 302 -24.42 -6.37 18.92
C PRO A 302 -24.74 -7.39 17.82
N HIS A 303 -25.99 -7.78 17.76
CA HIS A 303 -26.45 -8.70 16.72
C HIS A 303 -26.20 -8.05 15.35
N PRO A 304 -25.59 -8.72 14.38
CA PRO A 304 -25.42 -8.17 13.05
C PRO A 304 -26.80 -7.92 12.45
N SER A 305 -27.24 -6.66 12.44
CA SER A 305 -28.41 -6.27 11.65
C SER A 305 -28.11 -6.60 10.19
N LEU A 306 -29.12 -7.07 9.47
CA LEU A 306 -29.07 -7.46 8.03
C LEU A 306 -28.82 -6.26 7.08
N ARG A 307 -28.16 -5.18 7.53
CA ARG A 307 -27.67 -4.14 6.64
C ARG A 307 -26.43 -4.70 5.97
N SER A 308 -26.50 -4.81 4.65
CA SER A 308 -25.43 -5.25 3.77
C SER A 308 -24.11 -4.60 4.17
N PRO A 309 -23.09 -5.38 4.54
CA PRO A 309 -21.75 -4.80 4.75
C PRO A 309 -21.26 -4.28 3.40
N THR A 310 -20.74 -3.07 3.40
CA THR A 310 -19.93 -2.57 2.29
C THR A 310 -18.86 -3.63 2.00
N PRO A 311 -18.64 -4.03 0.73
CA PRO A 311 -17.72 -5.11 0.42
C PRO A 311 -16.34 -4.85 1.05
N PRO A 312 -15.71 -5.83 1.70
CA PRO A 312 -14.34 -5.66 2.12
C PRO A 312 -13.48 -5.62 0.85
N ASP A 313 -12.66 -4.59 0.72
CA ASP A 313 -11.58 -4.53 -0.27
C ASP A 313 -10.63 -5.71 -0.02
N LEU A 314 -10.86 -6.82 -0.71
CA LEU A 314 -10.02 -8.02 -0.61
C LEU A 314 -8.62 -7.81 -1.20
N TYR A 315 -8.43 -6.72 -1.96
CA TYR A 315 -7.16 -6.34 -2.59
C TYR A 315 -6.58 -5.00 -2.10
N ALA A 316 -7.35 -4.16 -1.40
CA ALA A 316 -6.84 -2.94 -0.77
C ALA A 316 -6.20 -3.28 0.59
N ARG A 317 -5.05 -3.92 0.59
CA ARG A 317 -4.19 -4.04 1.77
C ARG A 317 -3.25 -2.84 1.86
N SER A 318 -3.78 -1.64 1.97
CA SER A 318 -3.00 -0.50 2.46
C SER A 318 -3.93 0.58 2.99
N SER A 319 -3.72 0.95 4.24
CA SER A 319 -4.23 2.17 4.89
C SER A 319 -5.76 2.32 4.94
N GLN A 320 -6.47 1.41 5.61
CA GLN A 320 -7.76 1.76 6.19
C GLN A 320 -7.50 2.48 7.52
N SER A 321 -8.09 3.66 7.66
CA SER A 321 -8.32 4.26 8.99
C SER A 321 -9.00 3.21 9.86
N PRO A 322 -8.61 3.00 11.13
CA PRO A 322 -9.25 2.03 11.97
C PRO A 322 -10.72 2.37 12.09
N SER A 323 -11.58 1.49 11.57
CA SER A 323 -13.01 1.50 11.87
C SER A 323 -13.17 1.42 13.40
N PRO A 324 -14.26 1.92 13.97
CA PRO A 324 -14.52 1.77 15.39
C PRO A 324 -14.24 0.32 15.85
N PRO A 325 -13.69 0.08 17.03
CA PRO A 325 -13.32 -1.26 17.48
C PRO A 325 -14.41 -2.31 17.29
N ASP A 326 -15.66 -1.91 17.44
CA ASP A 326 -16.83 -2.78 17.30
C ASP A 326 -17.13 -3.13 15.83
N GLU A 327 -16.89 -2.22 14.88
CA GLU A 327 -17.07 -2.49 13.45
C GLU A 327 -16.00 -3.45 12.90
N ASN A 328 -14.76 -3.29 13.32
CA ASN A 328 -13.68 -4.22 12.95
C ASN A 328 -13.90 -5.62 13.55
N ALA A 329 -14.41 -5.69 14.77
CA ALA A 329 -14.76 -6.95 15.41
C ALA A 329 -15.93 -7.65 14.68
N LEU A 330 -16.97 -6.91 14.31
CA LEU A 330 -18.11 -7.42 13.54
C LEU A 330 -17.67 -7.92 12.15
N ARG A 331 -16.81 -7.18 11.46
CA ARG A 331 -16.22 -7.60 10.18
C ARG A 331 -15.40 -8.88 10.35
N LEU A 332 -14.57 -8.97 11.39
CA LEU A 332 -13.78 -10.17 11.68
C LEU A 332 -14.66 -11.38 11.99
N VAL A 333 -15.71 -11.22 12.81
CA VAL A 333 -16.67 -12.30 13.12
C VAL A 333 -17.41 -12.76 11.86
N SER A 334 -17.88 -11.81 11.04
CA SER A 334 -18.58 -12.11 9.78
C SER A 334 -17.68 -12.86 8.79
N ARG A 335 -16.43 -12.41 8.65
CA ARG A 335 -15.41 -13.07 7.85
C ARG A 335 -15.14 -14.50 8.33
N THR A 336 -14.93 -14.67 9.63
CA THR A 336 -14.66 -15.98 10.25
C THR A 336 -15.83 -16.95 10.05
N ARG A 337 -17.08 -16.48 10.21
CA ARG A 337 -18.29 -17.27 9.95
C ARG A 337 -18.38 -17.69 8.49
N MET A 338 -18.09 -16.78 7.56
CA MET A 338 -18.08 -17.09 6.12
C MET A 338 -17.03 -18.16 5.81
N GLN A 339 -15.80 -17.99 6.31
CA GLN A 339 -14.71 -18.97 6.10
C GLN A 339 -15.05 -20.34 6.69
N ALA A 340 -15.67 -20.39 7.87
CA ALA A 340 -16.13 -21.66 8.44
C ALA A 340 -17.19 -22.34 7.57
N ARG A 341 -18.15 -21.58 7.00
CA ARG A 341 -19.14 -22.11 6.05
C ARG A 341 -18.47 -22.64 4.78
N VAL A 342 -17.47 -21.97 4.27
CA VAL A 342 -16.68 -22.40 3.10
C VAL A 342 -15.99 -23.73 3.40
N VAL A 343 -15.25 -23.85 4.51
CA VAL A 343 -14.57 -25.11 4.90
C VAL A 343 -15.58 -26.24 5.10
N TRP A 344 -16.71 -25.97 5.74
CA TRP A 344 -17.78 -26.94 5.89
C TRP A 344 -18.32 -27.45 4.55
N SER A 345 -18.51 -26.53 3.57
CA SER A 345 -18.96 -26.93 2.22
C SER A 345 -17.93 -27.78 1.50
N TRP A 346 -16.62 -27.54 1.69
CA TRP A 346 -15.58 -28.40 1.13
C TRP A 346 -15.63 -29.82 1.69
N LEU A 347 -15.77 -29.96 3.02
CA LEU A 347 -15.86 -31.28 3.67
C LEU A 347 -17.04 -32.09 3.13
N ARG A 348 -18.18 -31.42 2.91
CA ARG A 348 -19.38 -32.05 2.34
C ARG A 348 -19.13 -32.51 0.90
N ASP A 349 -18.49 -31.67 0.07
CA ASP A 349 -18.37 -31.93 -1.37
C ASP A 349 -17.11 -32.77 -1.71
N LEU A 350 -16.15 -32.88 -0.76
CA LEU A 350 -14.84 -33.54 -0.95
C LEU A 350 -14.94 -35.00 -1.47
N PRO A 351 -15.85 -35.88 -0.99
CA PRO A 351 -15.95 -37.25 -1.53
C PRO A 351 -16.27 -37.26 -3.03
N GLY A 352 -17.18 -36.36 -3.48
CA GLY A 352 -17.53 -36.19 -4.89
C GLY A 352 -16.35 -35.68 -5.71
N VAL A 353 -15.68 -34.61 -5.20
CA VAL A 353 -14.49 -34.02 -5.83
C VAL A 353 -13.35 -35.03 -6.00
N LEU A 354 -13.09 -35.88 -5.01
CA LEU A 354 -12.06 -36.91 -5.09
C LEU A 354 -12.41 -38.03 -6.05
N ARG A 355 -13.69 -38.36 -6.17
CA ARG A 355 -14.17 -39.32 -7.18
C ARG A 355 -13.92 -38.78 -8.59
N ASP A 356 -14.35 -37.56 -8.86
CA ASP A 356 -14.16 -36.87 -10.13
C ASP A 356 -12.69 -36.73 -10.48
N ARG A 357 -11.85 -36.37 -9.51
CA ARG A 357 -10.40 -36.31 -9.68
C ARG A 357 -9.82 -37.64 -10.18
N ARG A 358 -10.28 -38.76 -9.61
CA ARG A 358 -9.82 -40.09 -10.05
C ARG A 358 -10.25 -40.37 -11.48
N ALA A 359 -11.50 -40.07 -11.82
CA ALA A 359 -12.04 -40.27 -13.17
C ALA A 359 -11.28 -39.38 -14.21
N ILE A 360 -11.12 -38.10 -13.92
CA ILE A 360 -10.40 -37.15 -14.81
C ILE A 360 -8.94 -37.57 -14.99
N LYS A 361 -8.26 -38.02 -13.91
CA LYS A 361 -6.87 -38.48 -14.01
C LYS A 361 -6.73 -39.75 -14.81
N ALA A 362 -7.74 -40.60 -14.81
CA ALA A 362 -7.76 -41.84 -15.61
C ALA A 362 -8.01 -41.57 -17.11
N SER A 363 -8.83 -40.56 -17.46
CA SER A 363 -9.20 -40.23 -18.84
C SER A 363 -8.32 -39.16 -19.50
N ARG A 364 -7.53 -38.43 -18.77
CA ARG A 364 -6.68 -37.35 -19.31
C ARG A 364 -5.64 -37.81 -20.31
N ARG A 365 -5.41 -37.00 -21.33
CA ARG A 365 -4.37 -37.25 -22.36
C ARG A 365 -3.13 -36.36 -22.14
N VAL A 366 -3.28 -35.27 -21.40
CA VAL A 366 -2.20 -34.29 -21.17
C VAL A 366 -1.72 -34.38 -19.72
N PRO A 367 -0.40 -34.54 -19.47
CA PRO A 367 0.16 -34.63 -18.13
C PRO A 367 0.15 -33.26 -17.41
N ASP A 368 0.12 -33.33 -16.05
CA ASP A 368 0.11 -32.13 -15.19
C ASP A 368 1.27 -31.15 -15.51
N GLY A 369 2.44 -31.64 -15.92
CA GLY A 369 3.61 -30.83 -16.26
C GLY A 369 3.36 -29.84 -17.41
N VAL A 370 2.57 -30.24 -18.43
CA VAL A 370 2.19 -29.37 -19.54
C VAL A 370 1.20 -28.29 -19.08
N ILE A 371 0.24 -28.67 -18.23
CA ILE A 371 -0.72 -27.72 -17.69
C ILE A 371 -0.03 -26.70 -16.78
N THR A 372 0.95 -27.13 -15.97
CA THR A 372 1.69 -26.23 -15.06
C THR A 372 2.59 -25.24 -15.77
N GLN A 373 2.97 -25.48 -17.02
CA GLN A 373 3.69 -24.49 -17.85
C GLN A 373 2.86 -23.21 -18.08
N TRP A 374 1.53 -23.33 -18.10
CA TRP A 374 0.65 -22.18 -18.20
C TRP A 374 0.64 -21.31 -16.91
N MET A 375 1.02 -21.87 -15.77
CA MET A 375 1.06 -21.16 -14.47
C MET A 375 2.24 -20.17 -14.36
N GLY A 376 3.21 -20.22 -15.26
CA GLY A 376 4.37 -19.31 -15.24
C GLY A 376 4.44 -18.36 -16.43
N ALA A 377 3.61 -18.58 -17.44
CA ALA A 377 3.61 -17.82 -18.67
C ALA A 377 2.71 -16.58 -18.55
N VAL A 378 3.16 -15.56 -17.85
CA VAL A 378 2.67 -14.20 -18.14
C VAL A 378 3.34 -13.77 -19.46
N ARG A 379 2.85 -14.30 -20.58
CA ARG A 379 3.06 -13.66 -21.88
C ARG A 379 2.13 -12.47 -21.91
N ALA A 380 2.62 -11.30 -21.50
CA ALA A 380 1.98 -10.04 -21.84
C ALA A 380 2.03 -9.91 -23.37
N PRO A 381 0.91 -9.93 -24.09
CA PRO A 381 0.93 -9.55 -25.48
C PRO A 381 1.24 -8.06 -25.52
N GLY A 382 2.34 -7.70 -26.20
CA GLY A 382 2.58 -6.33 -26.64
C GLY A 382 2.96 -5.28 -25.61
N LEU A 383 3.55 -5.60 -24.45
CA LEU A 383 4.38 -4.67 -23.68
C LEU A 383 5.77 -4.54 -24.36
N MET A 384 5.76 -4.15 -25.65
CA MET A 384 6.89 -3.60 -26.37
C MET A 384 6.55 -2.18 -26.74
N PRO A 385 7.16 -1.16 -26.14
CA PRO A 385 7.22 0.14 -26.79
C PRO A 385 7.96 -0.09 -28.11
N ARG A 386 7.41 0.38 -29.22
CA ARG A 386 8.17 0.54 -30.48
C ARG A 386 9.25 1.58 -30.20
N LEU A 387 10.39 1.14 -29.73
CA LEU A 387 11.63 1.93 -29.73
C LEU A 387 12.30 1.79 -31.10
N ASN A 388 11.80 2.55 -32.06
CA ASN A 388 12.64 3.06 -33.10
C ASN A 388 12.95 4.52 -32.73
N ASP A 389 14.27 4.80 -32.77
CA ASP A 389 14.94 6.09 -32.70
C ASP A 389 15.25 6.62 -31.29
N VAL A 390 16.43 6.38 -30.81
CA VAL A 390 17.53 7.35 -30.65
C VAL A 390 18.70 6.68 -29.95
N ALA A 391 19.67 6.28 -30.76
CA ALA A 391 21.02 6.06 -30.26
C ALA A 391 21.63 7.44 -29.92
N ARG A 392 21.85 7.71 -28.65
CA ARG A 392 22.79 8.75 -28.23
C ARG A 392 23.80 8.15 -27.27
N SER A 393 25.06 8.43 -27.61
CA SER A 393 26.25 7.97 -26.91
C SER A 393 26.21 8.17 -25.40
N PRO A 394 26.71 7.22 -24.61
CA PRO A 394 26.81 7.38 -23.20
C PRO A 394 27.91 8.40 -22.85
N HIS A 395 27.58 9.46 -22.12
CA HIS A 395 28.59 10.22 -21.39
C HIS A 395 29.14 9.34 -20.26
N PRO A 396 30.47 9.34 -20.05
CA PRO A 396 31.05 8.60 -18.93
C PRO A 396 30.54 9.19 -17.62
N LEU A 397 29.99 8.33 -16.76
CA LEU A 397 29.67 8.66 -15.38
C LEU A 397 30.93 9.17 -14.66
N PRO A 398 30.84 10.19 -13.81
CA PRO A 398 31.95 10.54 -12.97
C PRO A 398 32.26 9.34 -12.05
N VAL A 399 33.49 8.89 -12.12
CA VAL A 399 34.07 7.90 -11.22
C VAL A 399 33.89 8.41 -9.79
N ALA A 400 33.34 7.57 -8.91
CA ALA A 400 33.27 7.91 -7.48
C ALA A 400 34.67 8.32 -7.00
N PRO A 401 34.80 9.42 -6.27
CA PRO A 401 36.10 9.86 -5.81
C PRO A 401 36.71 8.78 -4.90
N ASP A 402 37.96 8.49 -5.17
CA ASP A 402 38.77 7.52 -4.41
C ASP A 402 38.83 7.97 -2.94
N VAL A 403 38.31 7.15 -2.03
CA VAL A 403 38.09 7.46 -0.60
C VAL A 403 39.39 7.69 0.20
N LYS A 404 40.52 7.78 -0.47
CA LYS A 404 41.86 7.85 0.17
C LYS A 404 42.48 9.23 0.32
N THR A 405 41.77 10.31 0.06
CA THR A 405 42.27 11.64 0.40
C THR A 405 41.42 12.29 1.49
N LEU A 406 41.76 12.00 2.74
CA LEU A 406 41.32 12.81 3.87
C LEU A 406 41.87 14.23 3.67
N ARG A 407 41.03 15.13 3.18
CA ARG A 407 41.33 16.55 3.18
C ARG A 407 41.28 17.06 4.62
N SER A 408 42.26 17.85 5.00
CA SER A 408 42.22 18.62 6.24
C SER A 408 40.97 19.51 6.23
N VAL A 409 40.04 19.24 7.12
CA VAL A 409 38.76 19.93 7.21
C VAL A 409 38.95 21.30 7.85
N SER A 410 38.51 22.35 7.23
CA SER A 410 38.58 23.74 7.72
C SER A 410 37.43 24.05 8.70
N GLY A 411 37.05 23.16 9.59
CA GLY A 411 36.23 23.44 10.78
C GLY A 411 34.81 24.03 10.62
N ARG A 412 34.21 24.11 9.40
CA ARG A 412 32.96 24.85 9.16
C ARG A 412 31.94 24.18 8.22
N ARG A 413 32.13 22.92 7.86
CA ARG A 413 31.18 22.23 6.95
C ARG A 413 30.03 21.60 7.69
N VAL A 414 28.80 21.87 7.25
CA VAL A 414 27.56 21.32 7.79
C VAL A 414 26.80 20.53 6.72
N GLY A 415 26.52 19.25 6.99
CA GLY A 415 25.65 18.43 6.16
C GLY A 415 24.28 18.25 6.81
N ILE A 416 23.20 18.64 6.13
CA ILE A 416 21.82 18.39 6.59
C ILE A 416 21.18 17.36 5.67
N TYR A 417 20.92 16.18 6.20
CA TYR A 417 20.38 15.05 5.43
C TYR A 417 18.87 14.92 5.54
N ASN A 418 18.18 14.90 4.39
CA ASN A 418 16.78 14.52 4.27
C ASN A 418 16.48 13.83 2.93
N GLN A 419 16.05 12.58 2.98
CA GLN A 419 15.66 11.80 1.80
C GLN A 419 14.35 12.31 1.15
N PHE A 420 13.54 13.10 1.86
CA PHE A 420 12.24 13.61 1.40
C PHE A 420 12.27 15.09 1.00
N LEU A 421 13.43 15.69 0.81
CA LEU A 421 13.56 17.13 0.54
C LEU A 421 12.70 17.62 -0.64
N ALA A 422 12.51 16.75 -1.65
CA ALA A 422 11.68 17.06 -2.83
C ALA A 422 10.17 17.18 -2.52
N THR A 423 9.69 16.72 -1.35
CA THR A 423 8.26 16.81 -0.99
C THR A 423 7.84 18.21 -0.58
N MET A 424 8.80 19.08 -0.22
CA MET A 424 8.62 20.49 0.09
C MET A 424 7.49 20.77 1.11
N GLY A 425 7.38 19.93 2.15
CA GLY A 425 6.39 20.08 3.23
C GLY A 425 6.92 20.89 4.43
N GLY A 426 6.19 20.84 5.54
CA GLY A 426 6.55 21.57 6.76
C GLY A 426 7.85 21.09 7.41
N GLY A 427 8.15 19.78 7.32
CA GLY A 427 9.43 19.24 7.82
C GLY A 427 10.61 19.72 7.01
N GLU A 428 10.45 19.85 5.70
CA GLU A 428 11.47 20.33 4.79
C GLU A 428 11.71 21.86 4.97
N ARG A 429 10.64 22.63 5.27
CA ARG A 429 10.80 24.06 5.65
C ARG A 429 11.59 24.21 6.95
N HIS A 430 11.36 23.36 7.94
CA HIS A 430 12.13 23.33 9.19
C HIS A 430 13.63 23.18 8.93
N MET A 431 14.01 22.28 7.99
CA MET A 431 15.40 22.10 7.61
C MET A 431 15.96 23.27 6.79
N GLY A 432 15.17 23.80 5.87
CA GLY A 432 15.55 25.00 5.12
C GLY A 432 15.88 26.16 6.07
N MET A 433 15.08 26.35 7.11
CA MET A 433 15.36 27.34 8.14
C MET A 433 16.63 27.01 8.93
N ALA A 434 16.85 25.75 9.31
CA ALA A 434 18.10 25.35 9.96
C ALA A 434 19.32 25.63 9.06
N ALA A 435 19.20 25.34 7.76
CA ALA A 435 20.24 25.66 6.78
C ALA A 435 20.52 27.17 6.68
N GLN A 436 19.47 27.99 6.60
CA GLN A 436 19.58 29.44 6.57
C GLN A 436 20.27 29.99 7.83
N VAL A 437 19.86 29.51 9.02
CA VAL A 437 20.45 29.97 10.30
C VAL A 437 21.93 29.62 10.37
N LEU A 438 22.31 28.41 9.97
CA LEU A 438 23.71 27.96 9.99
C LEU A 438 24.55 28.65 8.92
N ALA A 439 24.01 28.89 7.72
CA ALA A 439 24.69 29.63 6.68
C ALA A 439 24.96 31.10 7.11
N LYS A 440 23.96 31.78 7.72
CA LYS A 440 24.13 33.13 8.29
C LYS A 440 25.11 33.17 9.46
N ALA A 441 25.30 32.05 10.16
CA ALA A 441 26.30 31.90 11.21
C ALA A 441 27.71 31.57 10.67
N GLY A 442 27.95 31.64 9.37
CA GLY A 442 29.23 31.46 8.72
C GLY A 442 29.62 30.00 8.42
N PHE A 443 28.70 29.07 8.48
CA PHE A 443 28.95 27.69 8.08
C PHE A 443 28.72 27.47 6.57
N GLU A 444 29.51 26.55 5.98
CA GLU A 444 29.29 26.02 4.63
C GLU A 444 28.24 24.91 4.71
N VAL A 445 27.00 25.21 4.31
CA VAL A 445 25.89 24.32 4.48
C VAL A 445 25.54 23.57 3.20
N GLU A 446 25.44 22.26 3.29
CA GLU A 446 25.06 21.38 2.21
C GLU A 446 23.80 20.56 2.58
N LEU A 447 22.73 20.70 1.80
CA LEU A 447 21.52 19.87 1.92
C LEU A 447 21.73 18.58 1.15
N ILE A 448 21.65 17.43 1.84
CA ILE A 448 21.94 16.12 1.27
C ILE A 448 20.61 15.38 1.03
N THR A 449 20.38 14.97 -0.22
CA THR A 449 19.15 14.29 -0.63
C THR A 449 19.43 13.25 -1.70
N HIS A 450 18.43 12.37 -2.01
CA HIS A 450 18.54 11.37 -3.08
C HIS A 450 17.80 11.76 -4.37
N VAL A 451 17.06 12.87 -4.33
CA VAL A 451 16.31 13.38 -5.48
C VAL A 451 16.82 14.77 -5.81
N PRO A 452 17.15 15.09 -7.08
CA PRO A 452 17.56 16.43 -7.46
C PRO A 452 16.51 17.47 -7.10
N VAL A 453 16.92 18.51 -6.38
CA VAL A 453 16.07 19.64 -6.00
C VAL A 453 16.85 20.93 -6.26
N SER A 454 16.21 21.91 -6.92
CA SER A 454 16.79 23.24 -7.10
C SER A 454 16.70 24.04 -5.82
N ILE A 455 17.81 24.69 -5.44
CA ILE A 455 17.85 25.57 -4.27
C ILE A 455 16.91 26.78 -4.45
N ASP A 456 16.81 27.32 -5.67
CA ASP A 456 15.93 28.46 -5.96
C ASP A 456 14.47 28.07 -5.75
N ARG A 457 14.10 26.81 -6.12
CA ARG A 457 12.76 26.30 -5.89
C ARG A 457 12.44 26.12 -4.40
N LEU A 458 13.42 25.67 -3.60
CA LEU A 458 13.28 25.56 -2.14
C LEU A 458 13.13 26.94 -1.52
N SER A 459 14.01 27.90 -1.92
CA SER A 459 14.00 29.29 -1.47
C SER A 459 12.64 29.95 -1.76
N ALA A 460 12.18 29.89 -3.00
CA ALA A 460 10.88 30.44 -3.42
C ALA A 460 9.69 29.77 -2.70
N ARG A 461 9.71 28.44 -2.55
CA ARG A 461 8.62 27.69 -1.93
C ARG A 461 8.47 27.98 -0.44
N PHE A 462 9.59 28.16 0.27
CA PHE A 462 9.60 28.32 1.73
C PHE A 462 9.68 29.79 2.18
N GLY A 463 9.94 30.70 1.25
CA GLY A 463 10.19 32.11 1.58
C GLY A 463 11.50 32.30 2.37
N LEU A 464 12.51 31.47 2.10
CA LEU A 464 13.79 31.47 2.84
C LEU A 464 14.92 32.03 1.98
N ASP A 465 15.85 32.72 2.63
CA ASP A 465 17.12 33.13 2.04
C ASP A 465 18.13 32.01 2.19
N LEU A 466 18.29 31.21 1.13
CA LEU A 466 19.23 30.08 1.08
C LEU A 466 20.51 30.44 0.30
N ALA A 467 20.88 31.74 0.23
CA ALA A 467 22.15 32.14 -0.35
C ALA A 467 23.33 31.47 0.39
N GLY A 468 24.25 30.88 -0.37
CA GLY A 468 25.39 30.14 0.20
C GLY A 468 25.08 28.69 0.64
N VAL A 469 23.84 28.25 0.55
CA VAL A 469 23.48 26.84 0.78
C VAL A 469 23.56 26.05 -0.54
N THR A 470 24.15 24.86 -0.51
CA THR A 470 24.28 23.97 -1.67
C THR A 470 23.42 22.74 -1.52
N VAL A 471 23.08 22.08 -2.64
CA VAL A 471 22.35 20.81 -2.62
C VAL A 471 23.23 19.70 -3.20
N ARG A 472 23.47 18.67 -2.41
CA ARG A 472 24.18 17.46 -2.82
C ARG A 472 23.16 16.35 -3.07
N THR A 473 23.03 15.98 -4.33
CA THR A 473 22.25 14.79 -4.69
C THR A 473 23.17 13.58 -4.68
N THR A 474 22.86 12.60 -3.82
CA THR A 474 23.60 11.32 -3.75
C THR A 474 22.69 10.19 -4.24
N PRO A 475 23.24 9.13 -4.86
CA PRO A 475 22.50 7.89 -5.03
C PRO A 475 21.95 7.38 -3.69
N LEU A 476 20.97 6.46 -3.73
CA LEU A 476 20.49 5.79 -2.53
C LEU A 476 21.57 4.81 -2.05
N LEU A 477 22.55 5.33 -1.34
CA LEU A 477 23.69 4.58 -0.84
C LEU A 477 23.28 3.64 0.30
N PRO A 478 23.95 2.48 0.45
CA PRO A 478 23.89 1.68 1.66
C PRO A 478 24.25 2.51 2.91
N PHE A 479 23.70 2.18 4.07
CA PHE A 479 23.92 2.97 5.29
C PHE A 479 25.39 3.08 5.74
N ASP A 480 26.23 2.08 5.45
CA ASP A 480 27.65 2.12 5.70
C ASP A 480 28.36 3.18 4.85
N GLN A 481 28.06 3.23 3.55
CA GLN A 481 28.62 4.25 2.66
C GLN A 481 28.06 5.65 2.96
N LEU A 482 26.76 5.75 3.27
CA LEU A 482 26.17 7.02 3.67
C LEU A 482 26.73 7.50 5.03
N ARG A 483 27.04 6.56 5.94
CA ARG A 483 27.75 6.84 7.19
C ARG A 483 29.15 7.39 6.94
N GLU A 484 29.90 6.79 6.02
CA GLU A 484 31.25 7.26 5.65
C GLU A 484 31.19 8.68 5.06
N LEU A 485 30.17 9.00 4.27
CA LEU A 485 29.94 10.35 3.76
C LEU A 485 29.78 11.38 4.88
N THR A 486 29.20 11.00 6.03
CA THR A 486 29.05 11.93 7.16
C THR A 486 30.38 12.40 7.74
N ALA A 487 31.49 11.66 7.53
CA ALA A 487 32.84 12.07 7.98
C ALA A 487 33.35 13.34 7.28
N GLU A 488 32.73 13.76 6.18
CA GLU A 488 33.11 14.98 5.47
C GLU A 488 32.65 16.26 6.18
N TYR A 489 31.81 16.13 7.22
CA TYR A 489 31.18 17.27 7.90
C TYR A 489 31.64 17.41 9.33
N ASP A 490 31.86 18.68 9.75
CA ASP A 490 32.12 19.04 11.15
C ASP A 490 30.83 18.89 11.97
N LEU A 491 29.66 19.25 11.39
CA LEU A 491 28.35 19.04 11.95
C LEU A 491 27.48 18.31 10.93
N PHE A 492 26.93 17.16 11.35
CA PHE A 492 25.96 16.43 10.56
C PHE A 492 24.60 16.46 11.24
N VAL A 493 23.58 16.94 10.53
CA VAL A 493 22.18 16.99 11.00
C VAL A 493 21.36 15.98 10.21
N ASN A 494 20.90 14.91 10.89
CA ASN A 494 19.94 13.97 10.30
C ASN A 494 18.51 14.44 10.62
N ALA A 495 17.84 14.99 9.64
CA ALA A 495 16.48 15.48 9.74
C ALA A 495 15.48 14.66 8.90
N SER A 496 15.88 13.45 8.47
CA SER A 496 15.04 12.58 7.67
C SER A 496 14.07 11.79 8.53
N PHE A 497 12.78 11.85 8.18
CA PHE A 497 11.72 11.12 8.89
C PHE A 497 12.00 9.62 8.93
N MET A 498 11.95 9.03 10.13
CA MET A 498 12.22 7.60 10.39
C MET A 498 13.59 7.08 9.93
N SER A 499 14.58 7.94 9.75
CA SER A 499 15.94 7.53 9.40
C SER A 499 16.65 6.92 10.59
N CYS A 500 17.30 5.78 10.35
CA CYS A 500 18.17 5.08 11.32
C CYS A 500 19.64 5.19 10.92
N LEU A 501 20.02 6.22 10.20
CA LEU A 501 21.38 6.43 9.70
C LEU A 501 22.35 6.70 10.86
N PRO A 502 23.39 5.87 11.09
CA PRO A 502 24.46 6.21 12.00
C PRO A 502 25.39 7.26 11.39
N THR A 503 26.12 8.00 12.22
CA THR A 503 27.07 9.03 11.78
C THR A 503 28.46 8.84 12.36
N VAL A 504 29.46 9.33 11.65
CA VAL A 504 30.86 9.46 12.08
C VAL A 504 31.36 10.89 11.92
N ALA A 505 30.46 11.84 11.75
CA ALA A 505 30.78 13.27 11.74
C ALA A 505 31.39 13.70 13.08
N HIS A 506 32.15 14.81 13.08
CA HIS A 506 32.79 15.33 14.29
C HIS A 506 31.76 15.68 15.37
N ARG A 507 30.65 16.33 14.97
CA ARG A 507 29.46 16.60 15.79
C ARG A 507 28.20 16.22 15.03
N SER A 508 27.15 15.86 15.77
CA SER A 508 25.95 15.31 15.15
C SER A 508 24.68 15.61 15.91
N ILE A 509 23.63 15.91 15.12
CA ILE A 509 22.28 16.17 15.61
C ILE A 509 21.30 15.22 14.93
N LEU A 510 20.45 14.55 15.69
CA LEU A 510 19.29 13.85 15.20
C LEU A 510 18.02 14.68 15.48
N LEU A 511 17.40 15.22 14.44
CA LEU A 511 16.10 15.89 14.53
C LEU A 511 14.98 14.85 14.42
N VAL A 512 14.15 14.71 15.45
CA VAL A 512 13.10 13.70 15.48
C VAL A 512 11.74 14.33 15.29
N LEU A 513 11.18 14.15 14.09
CA LEU A 513 9.81 14.60 13.76
C LEU A 513 8.77 13.78 14.49
N PHE A 514 8.93 12.45 14.50
CA PHE A 514 8.21 11.50 15.35
C PHE A 514 8.95 10.15 15.38
N PRO A 515 9.03 9.46 16.54
CA PRO A 515 9.72 8.19 16.65
C PRO A 515 8.87 7.05 16.07
N PHE A 516 9.51 6.11 15.38
CA PHE A 516 8.84 4.88 14.98
C PHE A 516 8.66 3.93 16.19
N PRO A 517 7.58 3.15 16.25
CA PRO A 517 7.28 2.30 17.40
C PRO A 517 8.30 1.16 17.52
N LEU A 518 9.17 1.24 18.51
CA LEU A 518 10.02 0.15 19.00
C LEU A 518 9.47 -0.30 20.35
N ASP A 519 9.22 -1.60 20.49
CA ASP A 519 8.81 -2.18 21.77
C ASP A 519 10.06 -2.49 22.60
N THR A 520 10.55 -1.50 23.34
CA THR A 520 11.73 -1.64 24.23
C THR A 520 11.40 -2.27 25.58
N THR A 521 10.16 -2.66 25.84
CA THR A 521 9.74 -3.37 27.05
C THR A 521 10.44 -4.73 27.18
N ALA A 522 10.43 -5.32 28.36
CA ALA A 522 10.96 -6.68 28.57
C ALA A 522 10.31 -7.69 27.63
N PHE A 523 9.01 -7.54 27.34
CA PHE A 523 8.29 -8.38 26.40
C PHE A 523 8.69 -8.09 24.94
N GLY A 524 8.95 -6.83 24.57
CA GLY A 524 9.49 -6.45 23.27
C GLY A 524 10.88 -7.03 23.02
N ARG A 525 11.77 -6.93 24.02
CA ARG A 525 13.09 -7.57 23.97
C ARG A 525 13.01 -9.10 23.85
N PHE A 526 12.08 -9.73 24.58
CA PHE A 526 11.83 -11.17 24.44
C PHE A 526 11.35 -11.52 23.02
N LYS A 527 10.41 -10.76 22.44
CA LYS A 527 9.96 -10.95 21.04
C LYS A 527 11.10 -10.80 20.04
N ALA A 528 11.95 -9.79 20.23
CA ALA A 528 13.13 -9.56 19.38
C ALA A 528 14.12 -10.73 19.49
N TRP A 529 14.37 -11.23 20.70
CA TRP A 529 15.22 -12.40 20.94
C TRP A 529 14.65 -13.67 20.27
N VAL A 530 13.35 -13.93 20.42
CA VAL A 530 12.67 -15.05 19.73
C VAL A 530 12.79 -14.90 18.22
N GLY A 531 12.56 -13.70 17.70
CA GLY A 531 12.69 -13.40 16.28
C GLY A 531 14.11 -13.68 15.75
N ALA A 532 15.13 -13.17 16.43
CA ALA A 532 16.54 -13.42 16.08
C ALA A 532 16.88 -14.92 16.09
N ARG A 533 16.41 -15.64 17.12
CA ARG A 533 16.62 -17.10 17.22
C ARG A 533 15.93 -17.85 16.09
N LEU A 534 14.69 -17.48 15.73
CA LEU A 534 13.97 -18.08 14.60
C LEU A 534 14.67 -17.79 13.26
N HIS A 535 15.12 -16.56 13.03
CA HIS A 535 15.88 -16.20 11.83
C HIS A 535 17.11 -17.10 11.68
N ARG A 536 17.91 -17.26 12.74
CA ARG A 536 19.10 -18.11 12.74
C ARG A 536 18.78 -19.60 12.57
N GLN A 537 17.79 -20.13 13.29
CA GLN A 537 17.46 -21.56 13.25
C GLN A 537 16.79 -22.00 11.94
N LEU A 538 16.03 -21.11 11.31
CA LEU A 538 15.31 -21.35 10.06
C LEU A 538 16.05 -20.81 8.83
N LEU A 539 17.25 -20.23 9.02
CA LEU A 539 18.07 -19.66 7.94
C LEU A 539 17.32 -18.60 7.13
N ILE A 540 16.55 -17.75 7.80
CA ILE A 540 15.72 -16.73 7.15
C ILE A 540 16.61 -15.57 6.69
N PRO A 541 16.66 -15.24 5.38
CA PRO A 541 17.44 -14.12 4.89
C PRO A 541 16.93 -12.79 5.44
N ARG A 542 17.81 -11.91 5.88
CA ARG A 542 17.49 -10.52 6.24
C ARG A 542 17.97 -9.61 5.13
N TYR A 543 17.04 -8.90 4.51
CA TYR A 543 17.38 -7.87 3.54
C TYR A 543 17.86 -6.63 4.29
N GLY A 544 19.11 -6.28 4.09
CA GLY A 544 19.76 -5.11 4.68
C GLY A 544 19.65 -3.87 3.81
N THR A 545 20.71 -3.07 3.78
CA THR A 545 20.78 -1.82 3.01
C THR A 545 20.83 -2.08 1.51
N GLY A 546 20.54 -1.05 0.73
CA GLY A 546 20.58 -1.09 -0.73
C GLY A 546 19.41 -1.80 -1.41
N PHE A 547 18.35 -2.10 -0.69
CA PHE A 547 17.08 -2.59 -1.26
C PHE A 547 15.95 -1.58 -1.11
N PHE A 548 15.20 -1.39 -2.17
CA PHE A 548 13.91 -0.71 -2.12
C PHE A 548 12.85 -1.58 -1.42
N GLY A 549 11.73 -0.97 -1.04
CA GLY A 549 10.60 -1.70 -0.44
C GLY A 549 10.12 -2.85 -1.35
N PRO A 550 9.49 -3.90 -0.76
CA PRO A 550 9.02 -5.02 -1.55
C PRO A 550 7.90 -4.58 -2.49
N GLN A 551 8.00 -4.98 -3.74
CA GLN A 551 7.01 -4.79 -4.79
C GLN A 551 6.45 -6.14 -5.22
N GLU A 552 5.28 -6.12 -5.85
CA GLU A 552 4.62 -7.32 -6.35
C GLU A 552 4.14 -7.06 -7.77
N LEU A 553 4.63 -7.84 -8.72
CA LEU A 553 4.21 -7.81 -10.11
C LEU A 553 3.85 -9.23 -10.56
N ALA A 554 2.68 -9.39 -11.16
CA ALA A 554 2.19 -10.66 -11.68
C ALA A 554 2.25 -11.83 -10.65
N GLY A 555 1.97 -11.55 -9.37
CA GLY A 555 2.01 -12.53 -8.29
C GLY A 555 3.41 -12.92 -7.79
N SER A 556 4.46 -12.32 -8.37
CA SER A 556 5.83 -12.47 -7.90
C SER A 556 6.25 -11.28 -7.05
N ARG A 557 6.70 -11.54 -5.84
CA ARG A 557 7.22 -10.53 -4.92
C ARG A 557 8.72 -10.38 -5.13
N TYR A 558 9.20 -9.14 -5.27
CA TYR A 558 10.61 -8.83 -5.48
C TYR A 558 10.98 -7.51 -4.83
N ARG A 559 12.29 -7.25 -4.75
CA ARG A 559 12.88 -5.98 -4.31
C ARG A 559 13.94 -5.55 -5.32
N PHE A 560 13.91 -4.30 -5.75
CA PHE A 560 15.02 -3.77 -6.51
C PHE A 560 16.21 -3.48 -5.61
N THR A 561 17.42 -3.71 -6.13
CA THR A 561 18.63 -3.16 -5.54
C THR A 561 18.80 -1.69 -5.97
N ALA A 562 19.47 -0.90 -5.15
CA ALA A 562 19.90 0.46 -5.49
C ALA A 562 21.37 0.43 -5.98
N GLY A 563 21.67 -0.48 -6.94
CA GLY A 563 23.03 -0.75 -7.38
C GLY A 563 23.72 -1.83 -6.55
N HIS A 564 23.55 -1.81 -5.23
CA HIS A 564 24.08 -2.81 -4.29
C HIS A 564 22.96 -3.20 -3.32
N GLY A 565 22.69 -4.48 -3.18
CA GLY A 565 21.70 -5.01 -2.22
C GLY A 565 22.38 -6.01 -1.27
N GLN A 566 22.31 -5.75 0.04
CA GLN A 566 22.92 -6.58 1.06
C GLN A 566 21.91 -7.54 1.69
N VAL A 567 22.24 -8.81 1.76
CA VAL A 567 21.46 -9.87 2.42
C VAL A 567 22.30 -10.53 3.49
N VAL A 568 21.85 -10.50 4.73
CA VAL A 568 22.52 -11.19 5.82
C VAL A 568 21.88 -12.57 6.02
N LEU A 569 22.71 -13.60 5.96
CA LEU A 569 22.33 -14.98 6.25
C LEU A 569 22.95 -15.37 7.60
N GLU A 570 22.13 -15.71 8.57
CA GLU A 570 22.57 -16.25 9.85
C GLU A 570 22.53 -17.78 9.81
N THR A 571 23.54 -18.42 10.37
CA THR A 571 23.63 -19.90 10.41
C THR A 571 23.89 -20.41 11.84
N PRO A 572 23.21 -21.50 12.26
CA PRO A 572 23.52 -22.16 13.51
C PRO A 572 24.81 -23.02 13.46
N TRP A 573 25.46 -23.10 12.29
CA TRP A 573 26.67 -23.91 12.08
C TRP A 573 27.84 -23.04 11.60
N PRO A 574 28.50 -22.28 12.48
CA PRO A 574 29.67 -21.48 12.11
C PRO A 574 30.77 -22.34 11.49
N GLY A 575 31.44 -21.81 10.48
CA GLY A 575 32.54 -22.49 9.80
C GLY A 575 32.14 -23.59 8.81
N ARG A 576 30.83 -23.76 8.51
CA ARG A 576 30.38 -24.69 7.47
C ARG A 576 29.98 -23.96 6.21
N ASP A 577 30.20 -24.59 5.07
CA ASP A 577 29.72 -24.11 3.78
C ASP A 577 28.18 -24.01 3.78
N LEU A 578 27.66 -23.00 3.08
CA LEU A 578 26.25 -22.83 2.82
C LEU A 578 25.98 -22.80 1.31
N ASP A 579 25.01 -23.57 0.84
CA ASP A 579 24.53 -23.48 -0.52
C ASP A 579 23.36 -22.48 -0.60
N ALA A 580 23.59 -21.32 -1.20
CA ALA A 580 22.59 -20.30 -1.44
C ALA A 580 22.02 -20.38 -2.85
N ARG A 581 20.74 -20.10 -2.98
CA ARG A 581 20.03 -19.94 -4.25
C ARG A 581 19.44 -18.57 -4.32
N ILE A 582 19.81 -17.78 -5.33
CA ILE A 582 19.39 -16.40 -5.53
C ILE A 582 18.60 -16.35 -6.84
N VAL A 583 17.38 -15.85 -6.77
CA VAL A 583 16.49 -15.65 -7.91
C VAL A 583 16.40 -14.17 -8.18
N LEU A 584 16.90 -13.75 -9.31
CA LEU A 584 16.94 -12.34 -9.70
C LEU A 584 16.64 -12.13 -11.18
N GLY A 585 16.24 -10.91 -11.53
CA GLY A 585 15.94 -10.54 -12.91
C GLY A 585 16.20 -9.06 -13.16
N SER A 586 16.17 -8.65 -14.40
CA SER A 586 16.27 -7.27 -14.81
C SER A 586 14.95 -6.80 -15.40
N PHE A 587 14.51 -5.60 -15.02
CA PHE A 587 13.29 -4.97 -15.54
C PHE A 587 13.62 -3.82 -16.52
N ARG A 588 14.84 -3.81 -17.05
CA ARG A 588 15.20 -2.84 -18.09
C ARG A 588 14.39 -3.07 -19.36
N PRO A 589 14.22 -2.05 -20.20
CA PRO A 589 13.53 -2.17 -21.46
C PRO A 589 14.07 -3.33 -22.30
N ALA A 590 13.18 -4.04 -22.99
CA ALA A 590 13.56 -5.14 -23.87
C ALA A 590 14.47 -4.63 -24.99
N GLY A 591 15.51 -5.41 -25.32
CA GLY A 591 16.52 -5.02 -26.32
C GLY A 591 17.72 -4.26 -25.77
N THR A 592 17.72 -3.91 -24.48
CA THR A 592 18.93 -3.40 -23.80
C THR A 592 19.95 -4.53 -23.61
N ALA A 593 21.24 -4.21 -23.54
CA ALA A 593 22.30 -5.19 -23.28
C ALA A 593 22.06 -5.91 -21.93
N PRO A 594 22.46 -7.20 -21.82
CA PRO A 594 22.43 -7.93 -20.57
C PRO A 594 23.15 -7.16 -19.45
N VAL A 595 22.62 -7.29 -18.22
CA VAL A 595 23.14 -6.57 -17.06
C VAL A 595 24.17 -7.40 -16.36
N ARG A 596 25.39 -6.90 -16.23
CA ARG A 596 26.43 -7.55 -15.44
C ARG A 596 26.08 -7.49 -13.97
N VAL A 597 25.96 -8.65 -13.33
CA VAL A 597 25.68 -8.80 -11.90
C VAL A 597 26.84 -9.50 -11.23
N THR A 598 27.24 -8.98 -10.09
CA THR A 598 28.28 -9.60 -9.25
C THR A 598 27.69 -9.92 -7.88
N ILE A 599 27.90 -11.12 -7.41
CA ILE A 599 27.51 -11.57 -6.07
C ILE A 599 28.78 -11.87 -5.29
N THR A 600 28.96 -11.17 -4.18
CA THR A 600 30.09 -11.34 -3.26
C THR A 600 29.61 -11.72 -1.89
N ALA A 601 30.47 -12.33 -1.07
CA ALA A 601 30.17 -12.57 0.33
C ALA A 601 31.36 -12.15 1.20
N ARG A 602 31.06 -11.66 2.39
CA ARG A 602 32.07 -11.30 3.41
C ARG A 602 31.62 -11.68 4.81
N VAL A 603 32.56 -11.76 5.73
CA VAL A 603 32.23 -11.80 7.16
C VAL A 603 31.69 -10.42 7.54
N PRO A 604 30.49 -10.31 8.14
CA PRO A 604 29.97 -9.02 8.57
C PRO A 604 30.94 -8.34 9.56
N PRO A 605 31.14 -7.01 9.49
CA PRO A 605 31.93 -6.28 10.49
C PRO A 605 31.40 -6.54 11.90
N LEU A 606 32.29 -6.61 12.90
CA LEU A 606 31.90 -6.86 14.31
C LEU A 606 30.81 -5.88 14.80
N ALA A 607 30.86 -4.65 14.37
CA ALA A 607 29.84 -3.62 14.65
C ALA A 607 28.46 -3.90 14.02
N SER A 608 28.37 -4.81 13.07
CA SER A 608 27.11 -5.19 12.39
C SER A 608 26.51 -6.52 12.88
N LEU A 609 27.16 -7.20 13.84
CA LEU A 609 26.65 -8.44 14.42
C LEU A 609 25.55 -8.15 15.47
N PRO A 610 24.50 -8.99 15.58
CA PRO A 610 23.44 -8.78 16.57
C PRO A 610 23.99 -8.84 17.99
N ILE A 611 23.58 -7.92 18.87
CA ILE A 611 23.87 -7.93 20.33
C ILE A 611 23.42 -9.23 21.02
N ALA A 612 22.53 -9.99 20.41
CA ALA A 612 22.14 -11.33 20.87
C ALA A 612 23.15 -12.45 20.54
N ALA A 613 24.28 -12.13 19.94
CA ALA A 613 25.39 -13.07 19.93
C ALA A 613 25.86 -13.21 21.38
N ASP A 614 25.53 -14.35 21.99
CA ASP A 614 25.98 -14.78 23.31
C ASP A 614 27.45 -14.40 23.48
N GLN A 615 27.82 -13.81 24.64
CA GLN A 615 29.20 -13.44 24.94
C GLN A 615 30.18 -14.62 24.75
N ASN A 616 29.67 -15.86 24.85
CA ASN A 616 30.42 -17.05 24.51
C ASN A 616 30.66 -17.21 23.00
N THR A 617 29.72 -16.76 22.14
CA THR A 617 29.89 -16.76 20.69
C THR A 617 30.89 -15.69 20.25
N LEU A 618 30.87 -14.52 20.90
CA LEU A 618 31.88 -13.46 20.69
C LEU A 618 33.27 -13.92 21.18
N ARG A 619 33.37 -14.49 22.37
CA ARG A 619 34.63 -15.06 22.91
C ARG A 619 35.13 -16.24 22.10
N LEU A 620 34.26 -17.07 21.53
CA LEU A 620 34.65 -18.15 20.60
C LEU A 620 35.13 -17.59 19.24
N ALA A 621 34.47 -16.53 18.75
CA ALA A 621 34.91 -15.83 17.54
C ALA A 621 36.25 -15.12 17.77
N GLU A 622 36.45 -14.46 18.93
CA GLU A 622 37.70 -13.82 19.32
C GLU A 622 38.82 -14.83 19.56
N ARG A 623 38.57 -16.00 20.20
CA ARG A 623 39.56 -17.07 20.36
C ARG A 623 39.95 -17.74 19.05
N ARG A 624 39.01 -17.85 18.08
CA ARG A 624 39.32 -18.45 16.77
C ARG A 624 39.92 -17.41 15.80
N ALA A 625 39.58 -16.10 15.95
CA ALA A 625 40.22 -15.02 15.21
C ALA A 625 41.66 -14.74 15.65
N GLY A 626 42.06 -15.22 16.83
CA GLY A 626 43.47 -15.15 17.28
C GLY A 626 44.42 -16.00 16.47
N GLU A 627 43.93 -16.93 15.64
CA GLU A 627 44.75 -17.81 14.80
C GLU A 627 44.81 -17.36 13.33
N THR A 628 43.87 -16.51 12.87
CA THR A 628 43.94 -15.92 11.52
C THR A 628 43.13 -14.62 11.52
N PRO A 629 43.65 -13.46 11.08
CA PRO A 629 42.86 -12.22 10.95
C PRO A 629 41.64 -12.47 10.06
N LEU A 630 40.45 -12.13 10.54
CA LEU A 630 39.23 -12.15 9.72
C LEU A 630 39.45 -11.15 8.57
N ASP A 631 39.61 -11.65 7.37
CA ASP A 631 39.73 -10.82 6.16
C ASP A 631 38.35 -10.25 5.82
N PRO A 632 38.14 -8.93 5.97
CA PRO A 632 36.87 -8.29 5.61
C PRO A 632 36.69 -8.14 4.10
N THR A 633 37.66 -8.57 3.29
CA THR A 633 37.63 -8.43 1.85
C THR A 633 36.50 -9.26 1.24
N PRO A 634 35.62 -8.67 0.41
CA PRO A 634 34.55 -9.41 -0.22
C PRO A 634 35.07 -10.50 -1.15
N SER A 635 34.67 -11.73 -0.89
CA SER A 635 34.99 -12.88 -1.74
C SER A 635 33.96 -13.02 -2.86
N PRO A 636 34.35 -13.13 -4.15
CA PRO A 636 33.44 -13.32 -5.25
C PRO A 636 32.79 -14.71 -5.18
N LEU A 637 31.47 -14.75 -5.25
CA LEU A 637 30.69 -16.00 -5.32
C LEU A 637 30.24 -16.30 -6.75
N TRP A 638 29.87 -15.28 -7.50
CA TRP A 638 29.38 -15.38 -8.86
C TRP A 638 29.46 -14.04 -9.59
N SER A 639 29.74 -14.09 -10.88
CA SER A 639 29.62 -12.92 -11.78
C SER A 639 29.19 -13.39 -13.15
N GLY A 640 28.18 -12.72 -13.70
CA GLY A 640 27.62 -13.10 -15.00
C GLY A 640 26.60 -12.08 -15.49
N ASP A 641 26.09 -12.33 -16.68
CA ASP A 641 25.15 -11.45 -17.34
C ASP A 641 23.71 -11.95 -17.13
N VAL A 642 22.81 -11.06 -16.76
CA VAL A 642 21.39 -11.30 -16.55
C VAL A 642 20.60 -10.67 -17.69
N ALA A 643 19.75 -11.48 -18.34
CA ALA A 643 18.93 -11.03 -19.45
C ALA A 643 17.94 -9.94 -19.02
N THR A 644 17.69 -8.98 -19.93
CA THR A 644 16.85 -7.80 -19.70
C THR A 644 15.37 -8.00 -20.07
N THR A 645 14.89 -9.25 -20.09
CA THR A 645 13.49 -9.53 -20.38
C THR A 645 12.66 -9.40 -19.10
N PRO A 646 11.71 -8.45 -19.00
CA PRO A 646 10.88 -8.29 -17.83
C PRO A 646 10.13 -9.58 -17.46
N GLY A 647 10.15 -9.93 -16.16
CA GLY A 647 9.51 -11.14 -15.66
C GLY A 647 10.29 -12.44 -15.88
N ASN A 648 11.42 -12.42 -16.58
CA ASN A 648 12.30 -13.56 -16.71
C ASN A 648 13.32 -13.56 -15.59
N TYR A 649 13.11 -14.43 -14.59
CA TYR A 649 14.01 -14.57 -13.46
C TYR A 649 15.04 -15.67 -13.71
N GLN A 650 16.29 -15.32 -13.51
CA GLN A 650 17.41 -16.27 -13.51
C GLN A 650 17.64 -16.79 -12.10
N THR A 651 17.90 -18.09 -12.01
CA THR A 651 18.27 -18.74 -10.74
C THR A 651 19.77 -18.95 -10.72
N ILE A 652 20.43 -18.45 -9.67
CA ILE A 652 21.87 -18.56 -9.47
C ILE A 652 22.08 -19.39 -8.20
N ASP A 653 22.79 -20.51 -8.35
CA ASP A 653 23.25 -21.31 -7.22
C ASP A 653 24.68 -20.88 -6.86
N ALA A 654 24.89 -20.44 -5.62
CA ALA A 654 26.16 -19.95 -5.12
C ALA A 654 26.55 -20.72 -3.84
N ARG A 655 27.78 -21.19 -3.79
CA ARG A 655 28.34 -21.83 -2.60
C ARG A 655 29.12 -20.79 -1.78
N ILE A 656 28.72 -20.60 -0.55
CA ILE A 656 29.36 -19.71 0.42
C ILE A 656 30.34 -20.53 1.25
N PRO A 657 31.64 -20.29 1.15
CA PRO A 657 32.64 -21.05 1.87
C PRO A 657 32.55 -20.91 3.39
N GLY A 658 32.93 -21.96 4.12
CA GLY A 658 32.79 -22.02 5.58
C GLY A 658 33.61 -20.97 6.32
N HIS A 659 34.74 -20.54 5.78
CA HIS A 659 35.54 -19.48 6.38
C HIS A 659 34.82 -18.13 6.46
N LEU A 660 33.83 -17.89 5.60
CA LEU A 660 32.98 -16.67 5.64
C LEU A 660 31.81 -16.79 6.64
N THR A 661 31.52 -17.98 7.14
CA THR A 661 30.44 -18.23 8.10
C THR A 661 30.92 -18.41 9.55
N VAL A 662 32.19 -18.19 9.82
CA VAL A 662 32.82 -18.45 11.16
C VAL A 662 32.23 -17.64 12.29
N SER A 663 31.71 -16.43 11.99
CA SER A 663 30.97 -15.57 12.94
C SER A 663 29.54 -16.07 13.22
N GLY A 664 29.06 -17.11 12.52
CA GLY A 664 27.65 -17.50 12.52
C GLY A 664 26.75 -16.61 11.68
N SER A 665 27.32 -15.65 10.94
CA SER A 665 26.63 -14.78 9.99
C SER A 665 27.52 -14.56 8.77
N VAL A 666 26.91 -14.35 7.60
CA VAL A 666 27.58 -13.97 6.38
C VAL A 666 26.75 -12.89 5.67
N GLU A 667 27.41 -11.88 5.17
CA GLU A 667 26.81 -10.83 4.35
C GLU A 667 27.03 -11.13 2.87
N VAL A 668 25.95 -11.23 2.13
CA VAL A 668 25.95 -11.45 0.67
C VAL A 668 25.54 -10.15 0.02
N THR A 669 26.38 -9.61 -0.85
CA THR A 669 26.11 -8.38 -1.60
C THR A 669 25.86 -8.72 -3.07
N ILE A 670 24.75 -8.21 -3.60
CA ILE A 670 24.33 -8.31 -5.00
C ILE A 670 24.53 -6.96 -5.64
N SER A 671 25.47 -6.85 -6.56
CA SER A 671 25.84 -5.59 -7.21
C SER A 671 25.50 -5.61 -8.69
N SER A 672 24.96 -4.52 -9.19
CA SER A 672 24.64 -4.32 -10.61
C SER A 672 24.69 -2.84 -10.98
N PRO A 673 24.93 -2.49 -12.27
CA PRO A 673 24.66 -1.14 -12.74
C PRO A 673 23.21 -0.75 -12.48
N VAL A 674 22.97 0.53 -12.21
CA VAL A 674 21.61 1.09 -12.05
C VAL A 674 21.08 1.65 -13.35
N TYR A 675 19.77 1.80 -13.47
CA TYR A 675 19.09 2.55 -14.51
C TYR A 675 17.96 3.39 -13.90
N ARG A 676 17.59 4.44 -14.60
CA ARG A 676 16.49 5.32 -14.19
C ARG A 676 15.30 5.07 -15.12
N PRO A 677 14.18 4.58 -14.62
CA PRO A 677 13.01 4.25 -15.43
C PRO A 677 12.56 5.41 -16.33
N TYR A 678 12.52 6.62 -15.80
CA TYR A 678 12.05 7.82 -16.51
C TYR A 678 12.95 8.24 -17.70
N GLU A 679 14.25 8.00 -17.64
CA GLU A 679 15.19 8.35 -18.73
C GLU A 679 15.08 7.39 -19.93
N ASN A 680 14.51 6.21 -19.73
CA ASN A 680 14.49 5.12 -20.71
C ASN A 680 13.09 4.77 -21.24
N GLY A 681 12.12 5.73 -21.18
CA GLY A 681 10.74 5.49 -21.65
C GLY A 681 9.97 4.47 -20.82
N GLY A 682 10.41 4.24 -19.59
CA GLY A 682 9.66 3.46 -18.61
C GLY A 682 8.35 4.15 -18.28
N ASP A 683 7.40 3.34 -17.89
CA ASP A 683 5.99 3.63 -17.69
C ASP A 683 5.68 5.10 -17.39
N ALA A 684 5.09 5.80 -18.36
CA ALA A 684 4.65 7.20 -18.23
C ALA A 684 3.57 7.39 -17.12
N SER A 685 3.21 6.31 -16.43
CA SER A 685 2.23 6.32 -15.33
C SER A 685 2.78 6.90 -14.02
N ASP A 686 4.10 6.99 -13.87
CA ASP A 686 4.73 7.64 -12.70
C ASP A 686 5.93 8.50 -13.13
N PRO A 687 5.69 9.71 -13.68
CA PRO A 687 6.75 10.62 -14.08
C PRO A 687 7.63 11.08 -12.91
N ASP A 688 7.24 10.76 -11.68
CA ASP A 688 7.97 11.11 -10.45
C ASP A 688 8.82 9.94 -9.89
N ASP A 689 8.94 8.81 -10.60
CA ASP A 689 9.84 7.72 -10.18
C ASP A 689 11.29 8.00 -10.56
N TYR A 690 11.98 8.77 -9.74
CA TYR A 690 13.40 9.10 -9.89
C TYR A 690 14.36 8.07 -9.30
N ARG A 691 13.88 6.89 -8.93
CA ARG A 691 14.73 5.86 -8.30
C ARG A 691 15.78 5.34 -9.28
N GLU A 692 16.98 5.14 -8.80
CA GLU A 692 18.02 4.40 -9.48
C GLU A 692 17.86 2.91 -9.16
N LEU A 693 17.37 2.15 -10.13
CA LEU A 693 17.05 0.74 -9.95
C LEU A 693 18.17 -0.14 -10.50
N GLY A 694 18.65 -1.06 -9.68
CA GLY A 694 19.51 -2.16 -10.08
C GLY A 694 18.70 -3.38 -10.53
N VAL A 695 19.15 -4.58 -10.15
CA VAL A 695 18.40 -5.81 -10.45
C VAL A 695 17.28 -6.06 -9.43
N ALA A 696 16.23 -6.71 -9.89
CA ALA A 696 15.14 -7.17 -9.06
C ALA A 696 15.48 -8.53 -8.44
N VAL A 697 15.54 -8.62 -7.13
CA VAL A 697 15.77 -9.85 -6.39
C VAL A 697 14.43 -10.39 -5.91
N ALA A 698 14.00 -11.48 -6.51
CA ALA A 698 12.73 -12.13 -6.18
C ALA A 698 12.86 -12.98 -4.93
N ARG A 699 13.99 -13.69 -4.77
CA ARG A 699 14.17 -14.59 -3.64
C ARG A 699 15.66 -14.86 -3.36
N VAL A 700 15.98 -14.97 -2.08
CA VAL A 700 17.24 -15.55 -1.59
C VAL A 700 16.90 -16.72 -0.68
N MET A 701 17.43 -17.89 -0.95
CA MET A 701 17.14 -19.15 -0.25
C MET A 701 18.45 -19.82 0.16
N VAL A 702 18.41 -20.58 1.26
CA VAL A 702 19.47 -21.49 1.62
C VAL A 702 18.99 -22.93 1.37
N ARG A 703 19.75 -23.71 0.63
CA ARG A 703 19.41 -25.13 0.30
C ARG A 703 19.57 -26.01 1.53
N HIS A 704 18.62 -25.92 2.47
CA HIS A 704 18.61 -26.67 3.70
C HIS A 704 17.18 -27.04 4.12
N PRO A 705 16.92 -28.23 4.68
CA PRO A 705 15.56 -28.64 5.08
C PRO A 705 14.85 -27.67 6.02
N ARG A 706 15.58 -27.02 6.93
CA ARG A 706 15.01 -26.03 7.86
C ARG A 706 14.52 -24.77 7.12
N HIS A 707 15.24 -24.33 6.09
CA HIS A 707 14.77 -23.21 5.26
C HIS A 707 13.54 -23.60 4.44
N HIS A 708 13.47 -24.81 3.91
CA HIS A 708 12.27 -25.31 3.23
C HIS A 708 11.08 -25.41 4.19
N LEU A 709 11.29 -25.76 5.46
CA LEU A 709 10.26 -25.74 6.48
C LEU A 709 9.75 -24.31 6.72
N TYR A 710 10.66 -23.32 6.77
CA TYR A 710 10.27 -21.91 6.86
C TYR A 710 9.44 -21.48 5.65
N GLU A 711 9.89 -21.77 4.42
CA GLU A 711 9.14 -21.45 3.20
C GLU A 711 7.74 -22.06 3.22
N LEU A 712 7.63 -23.34 3.61
CA LEU A 712 6.35 -24.02 3.68
C LEU A 712 5.43 -23.39 4.72
N LEU A 713 5.90 -23.22 5.96
CA LEU A 713 5.08 -22.79 7.09
C LEU A 713 4.78 -21.29 7.05
N PHE A 714 5.78 -20.46 6.74
CA PHE A 714 5.66 -19.01 6.88
C PHE A 714 5.42 -18.26 5.56
N GLU A 715 6.03 -18.69 4.46
CA GLU A 715 5.84 -18.03 3.17
C GLU A 715 4.57 -18.52 2.46
N ARG A 716 4.27 -19.82 2.55
CA ARG A 716 3.14 -20.42 1.82
C ARG A 716 1.87 -20.58 2.65
N LEU A 717 1.98 -21.07 3.90
CA LEU A 717 0.80 -21.34 4.73
C LEU A 717 0.33 -20.09 5.50
N VAL A 718 1.26 -19.32 6.08
CA VAL A 718 0.92 -18.16 6.94
C VAL A 718 1.76 -16.94 6.59
N PRO A 719 1.62 -16.34 5.39
CA PRO A 719 2.46 -15.21 4.95
C PRO A 719 2.34 -13.96 5.84
N GLU A 720 1.24 -13.81 6.57
CA GLU A 720 1.10 -12.73 7.55
C GLU A 720 2.05 -12.90 8.74
N LEU A 721 2.32 -14.14 9.15
CA LEU A 721 3.29 -14.42 10.21
C LEU A 721 4.73 -14.17 9.74
N SER A 722 5.03 -14.48 8.47
CA SER A 722 6.30 -14.12 7.84
C SER A 722 6.51 -12.60 7.85
N ARG A 723 5.50 -11.83 7.43
CA ARG A 723 5.57 -10.36 7.47
C ARG A 723 5.82 -9.82 8.87
N ARG A 724 5.22 -10.41 9.89
CA ARG A 724 5.45 -10.04 11.30
C ARG A 724 6.84 -10.43 11.79
N LEU A 725 7.37 -11.58 11.38
CA LEU A 725 8.73 -11.98 11.69
C LEU A 725 9.77 -11.05 11.07
N HIS A 726 9.58 -10.67 9.79
CA HIS A 726 10.44 -9.70 9.12
C HIS A 726 10.27 -8.26 9.63
N GLY A 727 9.11 -7.93 10.19
CA GLY A 727 8.80 -6.63 10.80
C GLY A 727 9.15 -6.55 12.29
N LEU A 728 9.75 -7.58 12.89
CA LEU A 728 10.28 -7.46 14.24
C LEU A 728 11.46 -6.49 14.23
N PRO A 729 11.48 -5.53 15.17
CA PRO A 729 12.53 -4.53 15.21
C PRO A 729 13.89 -5.23 15.36
N ASP A 730 14.84 -4.82 14.53
CA ASP A 730 16.22 -5.21 14.72
C ASP A 730 16.72 -4.51 16.00
N PRO A 731 17.24 -5.24 17.01
CA PRO A 731 17.86 -4.61 18.18
C PRO A 731 18.95 -3.59 17.83
N ARG A 732 19.60 -3.75 16.67
CA ARG A 732 20.60 -2.81 16.12
C ARG A 732 20.00 -1.49 15.67
N ALA A 733 18.69 -1.43 15.44
CA ALA A 733 18.02 -0.18 15.06
C ALA A 733 18.17 0.93 16.11
N MET A 734 18.64 0.62 17.33
CA MET A 734 18.89 1.59 18.39
C MET A 734 20.36 1.99 18.54
N GLU A 735 21.30 1.22 17.98
CA GLU A 735 22.75 1.48 18.12
C GLU A 735 23.14 2.80 17.45
N TYR A 736 22.47 3.18 16.37
CA TYR A 736 22.73 4.45 15.68
C TYR A 736 22.50 5.66 16.58
N LEU A 737 21.61 5.60 17.57
CA LEU A 737 21.36 6.72 18.50
C LEU A 737 22.60 7.11 19.29
N SER A 738 23.47 6.14 19.63
CA SER A 738 24.72 6.39 20.35
C SER A 738 25.75 7.18 19.52
N THR A 739 25.51 7.30 18.21
CA THR A 739 26.39 8.07 17.31
C THR A 739 26.02 9.55 17.22
N TYR A 740 24.93 9.97 17.88
CA TYR A 740 24.48 11.36 17.90
C TYR A 740 24.84 12.05 19.21
N ASP A 741 25.39 13.26 19.11
CA ASP A 741 25.71 14.10 20.27
C ASP A 741 24.46 14.81 20.84
N ALA A 742 23.48 15.09 19.97
CA ALA A 742 22.21 15.68 20.37
C ALA A 742 21.02 15.00 19.67
N VAL A 743 19.94 14.78 20.42
CA VAL A 743 18.65 14.27 19.91
C VAL A 743 17.59 15.33 20.19
N LEU A 744 17.02 15.90 19.13
CA LEU A 744 16.11 17.05 19.20
C LEU A 744 14.70 16.65 18.74
N PRO A 745 13.76 16.32 19.65
CA PRO A 745 12.35 16.19 19.29
C PRO A 745 11.73 17.55 18.98
N ILE A 746 10.77 17.56 18.04
CA ILE A 746 10.09 18.79 17.60
C ILE A 746 8.99 19.27 18.55
N SER A 747 8.70 18.53 19.62
CA SER A 747 7.69 18.88 20.63
C SER A 747 7.87 18.02 21.88
N ARG A 748 7.25 18.41 23.00
CA ARG A 748 7.18 17.58 24.23
C ARG A 748 6.37 16.32 24.01
N PHE A 749 5.36 16.37 23.16
CA PHE A 749 4.61 15.19 22.72
C PHE A 749 5.53 14.19 22.05
N THR A 750 6.34 14.61 21.11
CA THR A 750 7.37 13.78 20.44
C THR A 750 8.38 13.22 21.45
N ASP A 751 8.88 14.04 22.38
CA ASP A 751 9.80 13.60 23.45
C ASP A 751 9.18 12.55 24.37
N THR A 752 7.90 12.69 24.70
CA THR A 752 7.17 11.70 25.50
C THR A 752 7.14 10.34 24.79
N TRP A 753 6.96 10.33 23.48
CA TRP A 753 6.96 9.09 22.69
C TRP A 753 8.37 8.57 22.38
N LEU A 754 9.40 9.42 22.31
CA LEU A 754 10.80 9.01 22.35
C LEU A 754 11.09 8.18 23.62
N ALA A 755 10.69 8.69 24.80
CA ALA A 755 10.87 7.99 26.04
C ALA A 755 10.10 6.65 26.07
N LYS A 756 8.87 6.61 25.56
CA LYS A 756 8.05 5.38 25.52
C LYS A 756 8.56 4.33 24.53
N TYR A 757 8.99 4.75 23.34
CA TYR A 757 9.38 3.85 22.28
C TYR A 757 10.86 3.49 22.31
N TRP A 758 11.74 4.46 22.58
CA TRP A 758 13.18 4.29 22.47
C TRP A 758 13.90 4.28 23.82
N SER A 759 13.17 4.55 24.91
CA SER A 759 13.74 4.74 26.25
C SER A 759 14.81 5.85 26.29
N VAL A 760 14.67 6.85 25.41
CA VAL A 760 15.59 7.97 25.28
C VAL A 760 14.78 9.27 25.46
N ARG A 761 15.38 10.27 26.06
CA ARG A 761 14.87 11.64 26.12
C ARG A 761 15.67 12.52 25.16
N GLY A 762 15.00 13.50 24.60
CA GLY A 762 15.68 14.57 23.86
C GLY A 762 16.67 15.33 24.72
N THR A 763 17.76 15.77 24.13
CA THR A 763 18.72 16.67 24.80
C THR A 763 18.11 18.06 24.97
N ASP A 764 17.30 18.47 23.98
CA ASP A 764 16.52 19.70 23.95
C ASP A 764 15.29 19.49 23.09
N ILE A 765 14.32 20.40 23.19
CA ILE A 765 13.18 20.47 22.28
C ILE A 765 13.42 21.60 21.30
N LEU A 766 13.42 21.29 20.01
CA LEU A 766 13.54 22.29 18.95
C LEU A 766 12.22 22.37 18.17
N TYR A 767 11.37 23.33 18.56
CA TYR A 767 10.08 23.54 17.90
C TYR A 767 10.28 23.98 16.43
N PRO A 768 9.41 23.52 15.50
CA PRO A 768 9.45 24.01 14.12
C PRO A 768 9.27 25.52 14.03
N PRO A 769 10.07 26.21 13.21
CA PRO A 769 9.98 27.66 13.04
C PRO A 769 8.70 28.05 12.28
N VAL A 770 8.04 29.09 12.75
CA VAL A 770 6.87 29.67 12.09
C VAL A 770 7.13 31.14 11.83
N ASP A 771 6.91 31.59 10.58
CA ASP A 771 6.97 33.01 10.27
C ASP A 771 5.71 33.69 10.84
N VAL A 772 5.84 34.20 12.06
CA VAL A 772 4.76 34.89 12.76
C VAL A 772 4.62 36.35 12.34
N THR A 773 5.56 36.88 11.56
CA THR A 773 5.61 38.28 11.13
C THR A 773 4.91 38.54 9.81
N GLN A 774 4.60 37.47 9.05
CA GLN A 774 3.94 37.57 7.73
C GLN A 774 2.47 38.02 7.81
N PHE A 775 1.84 37.98 8.99
CA PHE A 775 0.43 38.29 9.17
C PHE A 775 0.24 39.71 9.74
N THR A 776 -0.80 40.41 9.21
CA THR A 776 -1.24 41.70 9.75
C THR A 776 -2.60 41.50 10.44
N PRO A 777 -2.62 41.31 11.77
CA PRO A 777 -3.89 41.03 12.48
C PRO A 777 -4.86 42.21 12.39
N ARG A 778 -6.04 41.99 11.81
CA ARG A 778 -7.10 42.97 11.67
C ARG A 778 -7.84 43.19 12.99
N GLU A 779 -8.24 44.39 13.33
CA GLU A 779 -9.03 44.71 14.52
C GLU A 779 -10.44 44.10 14.41
N SER A 780 -11.11 44.32 13.27
CA SER A 780 -12.41 43.73 12.95
C SER A 780 -12.25 42.35 12.32
N ARG A 781 -13.01 41.40 12.79
CA ARG A 781 -13.00 40.01 12.34
C ARG A 781 -14.33 39.58 11.82
N ASP A 782 -14.29 38.73 10.78
CA ASP A 782 -15.49 38.14 10.21
C ASP A 782 -15.97 36.93 11.04
N ARG A 783 -17.26 36.59 10.88
CA ARG A 783 -17.86 35.41 11.51
C ARG A 783 -17.43 34.13 10.78
N ILE A 784 -16.12 33.94 10.71
CA ILE A 784 -15.47 32.81 10.02
C ILE A 784 -14.83 31.88 11.04
N ILE A 785 -15.11 30.59 10.87
CA ILE A 785 -14.35 29.49 11.45
C ILE A 785 -13.41 28.97 10.36
N LEU A 786 -12.13 28.96 10.60
CA LEU A 786 -11.12 28.52 9.63
C LEU A 786 -10.51 27.18 10.06
N GLY A 787 -10.40 26.24 9.14
CA GLY A 787 -9.62 25.02 9.29
C GLY A 787 -8.64 24.87 8.14
N VAL A 788 -7.35 24.62 8.46
CA VAL A 788 -6.28 24.55 7.44
C VAL A 788 -5.57 23.22 7.47
N GLY A 789 -5.44 22.57 6.30
CA GLY A 789 -4.69 21.36 6.13
C GLY A 789 -5.12 20.54 4.91
N ARG A 790 -4.25 19.66 4.43
CA ARG A 790 -4.48 18.84 3.23
C ARG A 790 -5.75 17.99 3.34
N PHE A 791 -6.53 17.88 2.27
CA PHE A 791 -7.65 16.95 2.14
C PHE A 791 -7.09 15.54 1.91
N PHE A 792 -6.65 14.93 2.98
CA PHE A 792 -5.85 13.72 2.97
C PHE A 792 -6.53 12.59 3.77
N GLN A 793 -6.64 11.40 3.18
CA GLN A 793 -7.09 10.19 3.86
C GLN A 793 -5.86 9.36 4.25
N GLY A 794 -5.48 9.38 5.53
CA GLY A 794 -4.28 8.68 6.02
C GLY A 794 -3.93 9.06 7.45
N SER A 795 -2.66 8.84 7.86
CA SER A 795 -2.18 9.03 9.24
C SER A 795 -2.32 10.46 9.77
N HIS A 796 -2.23 11.47 8.91
CA HIS A 796 -2.35 12.89 9.29
C HIS A 796 -3.65 13.53 8.78
N ASN A 797 -4.77 12.78 8.81
CA ASN A 797 -6.07 13.31 8.42
C ASN A 797 -6.48 14.46 9.34
N LYS A 798 -6.77 15.65 8.78
CA LYS A 798 -7.17 16.86 9.50
C LYS A 798 -8.63 16.84 9.96
N LYS A 799 -9.39 15.77 9.65
CA LYS A 799 -10.79 15.56 10.08
C LYS A 799 -11.75 16.63 9.57
N HIS A 800 -11.58 17.09 8.33
CA HIS A 800 -12.49 18.05 7.70
C HIS A 800 -13.95 17.57 7.70
N ASP A 801 -14.18 16.28 7.46
CA ASP A 801 -15.51 15.67 7.53
C ASP A 801 -16.16 15.79 8.92
N GLU A 802 -15.37 15.72 10.00
CA GLU A 802 -15.87 15.92 11.36
C GLU A 802 -16.07 17.41 11.68
N MET A 803 -15.23 18.31 11.12
CA MET A 803 -15.44 19.75 11.20
C MET A 803 -16.77 20.16 10.56
N ILE A 804 -17.04 19.67 9.33
CA ILE A 804 -18.29 19.94 8.61
C ILE A 804 -19.50 19.41 9.39
N ARG A 805 -19.42 18.19 9.95
CA ARG A 805 -20.51 17.62 10.77
C ARG A 805 -20.80 18.45 12.03
N THR A 806 -19.73 18.81 12.75
CA THR A 806 -19.84 19.60 13.98
C THR A 806 -20.40 21.00 13.70
N PHE A 807 -19.97 21.63 12.61
CA PHE A 807 -20.50 22.91 12.16
C PHE A 807 -21.97 22.80 11.71
N GLY A 808 -22.33 21.76 10.97
CA GLY A 808 -23.72 21.51 10.56
C GLY A 808 -24.65 21.24 11.76
N GLU A 809 -24.16 20.67 12.86
CA GLU A 809 -24.89 20.59 14.12
C GLU A 809 -25.14 21.98 14.71
N LEU A 810 -24.11 22.84 14.80
CA LEU A 810 -24.23 24.20 15.34
C LEU A 810 -25.16 25.10 14.51
N VAL A 811 -25.16 24.94 13.17
CA VAL A 811 -26.09 25.66 12.29
C VAL A 811 -27.54 25.21 12.51
N ARG A 812 -27.77 23.90 12.62
CA ARG A 812 -29.12 23.34 12.88
C ARG A 812 -29.66 23.72 14.26
N ASP A 813 -28.76 23.79 15.25
CA ASP A 813 -29.10 24.23 16.60
C ASP A 813 -29.38 25.75 16.66
N GLY A 814 -29.14 26.50 15.57
CA GLY A 814 -29.38 27.94 15.46
C GLY A 814 -28.47 28.81 16.33
N VAL A 815 -27.36 28.25 16.85
CA VAL A 815 -26.49 28.95 17.85
C VAL A 815 -25.38 29.79 17.23
N LEU A 816 -25.16 29.69 15.89
CA LEU A 816 -24.17 30.44 15.12
C LEU A 816 -24.78 31.13 13.87
N PRO A 817 -25.70 32.09 14.05
CA PRO A 817 -26.35 32.77 12.90
C PRO A 817 -25.31 33.60 12.14
N GLY A 818 -25.25 33.41 10.82
CA GLY A 818 -24.38 34.18 9.93
C GLY A 818 -22.88 33.82 10.05
N TRP A 819 -22.54 32.67 10.65
CA TRP A 819 -21.17 32.12 10.63
C TRP A 819 -20.95 31.22 9.43
N GLU A 820 -19.73 31.21 8.95
CA GLU A 820 -19.26 30.40 7.84
C GLU A 820 -18.08 29.53 8.27
N LEU A 821 -17.99 28.32 7.70
CA LEU A 821 -16.83 27.43 7.87
C LEU A 821 -16.00 27.42 6.58
N HIS A 822 -14.76 27.87 6.67
CA HIS A 822 -13.78 27.81 5.58
C HIS A 822 -12.76 26.73 5.85
N LEU A 823 -12.64 25.76 4.93
CA LEU A 823 -11.64 24.67 4.99
C LEU A 823 -10.70 24.83 3.81
N VAL A 824 -9.40 25.02 4.11
CA VAL A 824 -8.38 25.32 3.11
C VAL A 824 -7.31 24.25 3.10
N GLY A 825 -6.92 23.76 1.92
CA GLY A 825 -5.82 22.82 1.81
C GLY A 825 -5.61 22.21 0.44
N GLY A 826 -4.44 21.65 0.23
CA GLY A 826 -4.11 20.91 -0.98
C GLY A 826 -4.79 19.55 -1.04
N SER A 827 -4.98 19.04 -2.25
CA SER A 827 -5.48 17.69 -2.52
C SER A 827 -4.48 16.92 -3.37
N MET A 828 -4.32 15.65 -3.07
CA MET A 828 -3.46 14.74 -3.83
C MET A 828 -4.28 13.98 -4.89
N PRO A 829 -3.71 13.62 -6.04
CA PRO A 829 -4.45 13.01 -7.15
C PRO A 829 -4.93 11.58 -6.88
N GLU A 830 -4.41 10.89 -5.87
CA GLU A 830 -4.77 9.50 -5.58
C GLU A 830 -6.26 9.36 -5.25
N ALA A 831 -6.89 8.33 -5.80
CA ALA A 831 -8.32 8.07 -5.72
C ALA A 831 -8.89 8.10 -4.28
N ARG A 832 -8.12 7.63 -3.28
CA ARG A 832 -8.53 7.67 -1.86
C ARG A 832 -8.70 9.10 -1.33
N HIS A 833 -7.81 10.03 -1.74
CA HIS A 833 -7.85 11.43 -1.31
C HIS A 833 -8.95 12.18 -2.03
N GLN A 834 -9.14 11.91 -3.33
CA GLN A 834 -10.25 12.45 -4.12
C GLN A 834 -11.60 11.97 -3.58
N LYS A 835 -11.73 10.71 -3.19
CA LYS A 835 -12.94 10.17 -2.54
C LYS A 835 -13.22 10.86 -1.20
N TYR A 836 -12.19 11.14 -0.41
CA TYR A 836 -12.34 11.89 0.84
C TYR A 836 -12.81 13.32 0.58
N LEU A 837 -12.22 14.01 -0.39
CA LEU A 837 -12.63 15.36 -0.80
C LEU A 837 -14.08 15.38 -1.30
N ALA A 838 -14.48 14.41 -2.14
CA ALA A 838 -15.87 14.27 -2.60
C ALA A 838 -16.84 14.05 -1.44
N ARG A 839 -16.46 13.26 -0.41
CA ARG A 839 -17.24 13.10 0.82
C ARG A 839 -17.37 14.42 1.59
N CYS A 840 -16.31 15.22 1.70
CA CYS A 840 -16.36 16.54 2.32
C CYS A 840 -17.32 17.47 1.55
N ARG A 841 -17.25 17.48 0.22
CA ARG A 841 -18.19 18.27 -0.63
C ARG A 841 -19.64 17.84 -0.41
N ALA A 842 -19.92 16.55 -0.35
CA ALA A 842 -21.26 16.04 -0.09
C ALA A 842 -21.80 16.43 1.30
N LEU A 843 -20.94 16.44 2.32
CA LEU A 843 -21.30 16.85 3.68
C LEU A 843 -21.51 18.37 3.80
N ALA A 844 -20.82 19.16 3.00
CA ALA A 844 -20.92 20.62 2.96
C ALA A 844 -22.18 21.11 2.22
N ALA A 845 -22.82 20.27 1.41
CA ALA A 845 -23.97 20.65 0.61
C ALA A 845 -25.13 21.20 1.47
N GLY A 846 -25.60 22.41 1.16
CA GLY A 846 -26.68 23.09 1.89
C GLY A 846 -26.27 23.74 3.21
N LEU A 847 -24.97 23.74 3.56
CA LEU A 847 -24.40 24.41 4.71
C LEU A 847 -23.53 25.60 4.25
N PRO A 848 -23.38 26.68 5.07
CA PRO A 848 -22.43 27.76 4.76
C PRO A 848 -20.98 27.28 5.01
N VAL A 849 -20.53 26.34 4.17
CA VAL A 849 -19.21 25.71 4.22
C VAL A 849 -18.49 25.89 2.90
N HIS A 850 -17.31 26.45 2.92
CA HIS A 850 -16.47 26.74 1.77
C HIS A 850 -15.22 25.86 1.77
N LEU A 851 -15.03 25.07 0.71
CA LEU A 851 -13.88 24.20 0.54
C LEU A 851 -12.93 24.82 -0.50
N HIS A 852 -11.80 25.33 -0.05
CA HIS A 852 -10.76 25.96 -0.87
C HIS A 852 -9.64 24.95 -1.12
N VAL A 853 -9.72 24.26 -2.27
CA VAL A 853 -8.75 23.23 -2.65
C VAL A 853 -7.66 23.90 -3.49
N ASP A 854 -6.40 23.69 -3.11
CA ASP A 854 -5.22 24.27 -3.77
C ASP A 854 -5.28 25.80 -3.89
N ALA A 855 -5.81 26.46 -2.83
CA ALA A 855 -5.96 27.90 -2.78
C ALA A 855 -4.59 28.61 -2.87
N PRO A 856 -4.51 29.76 -3.56
CA PRO A 856 -3.29 30.57 -3.59
C PRO A 856 -2.95 31.14 -2.19
N ALA A 857 -1.67 31.43 -1.99
CA ALA A 857 -1.15 31.80 -0.67
C ALA A 857 -1.77 33.09 -0.12
N ASP A 858 -2.01 34.08 -0.97
CA ASP A 858 -2.64 35.36 -0.62
C ASP A 858 -4.07 35.17 -0.09
N MET A 859 -4.84 34.27 -0.72
CA MET A 859 -6.17 33.91 -0.24
C MET A 859 -6.12 33.25 1.15
N LEU A 860 -5.16 32.36 1.38
CA LEU A 860 -4.97 31.70 2.68
C LEU A 860 -4.61 32.72 3.76
N THR A 861 -3.70 33.67 3.45
CA THR A 861 -3.30 34.76 4.35
C THR A 861 -4.51 35.65 4.68
N ASP A 862 -5.29 36.07 3.67
CA ASP A 862 -6.51 36.86 3.88
C ASP A 862 -7.51 36.14 4.80
N LEU A 863 -7.73 34.83 4.60
CA LEU A 863 -8.63 34.04 5.46
C LEU A 863 -8.10 33.97 6.90
N TYR A 864 -6.81 33.78 7.13
CA TYR A 864 -6.21 33.81 8.47
C TYR A 864 -6.44 35.16 9.13
N GLU A 865 -6.26 36.28 8.40
CA GLU A 865 -6.41 37.64 8.93
C GLU A 865 -7.86 38.03 9.18
N ARG A 866 -8.83 37.39 8.54
CA ARG A 866 -10.26 37.67 8.67
C ARG A 866 -10.96 36.76 9.67
N ALA A 867 -10.55 35.51 9.80
CA ALA A 867 -11.25 34.51 10.60
C ALA A 867 -11.17 34.80 12.10
N THR A 868 -12.29 34.68 12.79
CA THR A 868 -12.36 34.86 14.24
C THR A 868 -11.89 33.62 14.99
N VAL A 869 -12.29 32.42 14.53
CA VAL A 869 -12.01 31.15 15.20
C VAL A 869 -11.19 30.26 14.27
N PHE A 870 -10.22 29.55 14.81
CA PHE A 870 -9.46 28.52 14.11
C PHE A 870 -9.75 27.15 14.72
N TRP A 871 -10.11 26.16 13.88
CA TRP A 871 -10.37 24.78 14.29
C TRP A 871 -9.25 23.84 13.91
N HIS A 872 -8.88 22.98 14.87
CA HIS A 872 -7.97 21.87 14.63
C HIS A 872 -8.48 20.59 15.30
N ALA A 873 -8.60 19.50 14.52
CA ALA A 873 -9.23 18.24 14.96
C ALA A 873 -8.42 16.98 14.64
N THR A 874 -7.14 17.08 14.24
CA THR A 874 -6.29 15.92 13.90
C THR A 874 -6.23 14.95 15.09
N GLY A 875 -6.56 13.66 14.83
CA GLY A 875 -6.59 12.64 15.88
C GLY A 875 -7.95 12.47 16.56
N PHE A 876 -8.96 13.31 16.30
CA PHE A 876 -10.29 13.13 16.86
C PHE A 876 -10.88 11.75 16.53
N GLY A 877 -11.45 11.08 17.54
CA GLY A 877 -11.98 9.72 17.44
C GLY A 877 -10.93 8.60 17.57
N ASN A 878 -9.64 8.94 17.76
CA ASN A 878 -8.58 7.96 17.96
C ASN A 878 -8.10 7.94 19.42
N ASP A 879 -7.42 6.84 19.79
CA ASP A 879 -6.77 6.69 21.11
C ASP A 879 -5.28 7.08 20.98
N GLU A 880 -4.90 8.16 21.66
CA GLU A 880 -3.54 8.69 21.64
C GLU A 880 -2.50 7.70 22.18
N ASN A 881 -2.87 6.88 23.16
CA ASN A 881 -1.96 5.90 23.75
C ASN A 881 -1.73 4.68 22.84
N ARG A 882 -2.65 4.43 21.94
CA ARG A 882 -2.58 3.30 20.99
C ARG A 882 -1.98 3.71 19.65
N ASP A 883 -2.43 4.85 19.12
CA ASP A 883 -2.12 5.28 17.75
C ASP A 883 -1.59 6.73 17.73
N PRO A 884 -0.48 7.05 18.45
CA PRO A 884 0.01 8.43 18.62
C PRO A 884 0.42 9.10 17.32
N ILE A 885 0.86 8.33 16.34
CA ILE A 885 1.23 8.84 15.00
C ILE A 885 0.05 9.49 14.26
N LEU A 886 -1.20 9.23 14.69
CA LEU A 886 -2.40 9.81 14.07
C LEU A 886 -2.72 11.22 14.61
N PHE A 887 -1.97 11.69 15.61
CA PHE A 887 -2.16 13.00 16.22
C PHE A 887 -1.21 14.04 15.63
N GLU A 888 -1.46 15.30 15.90
CA GLU A 888 -0.58 16.39 15.49
C GLU A 888 0.71 16.36 16.32
N HIS A 889 1.86 16.30 15.63
CA HIS A 889 3.15 16.24 16.30
C HIS A 889 3.69 17.62 16.72
N PHE A 890 3.21 18.68 16.07
CA PHE A 890 3.38 20.07 16.45
C PHE A 890 2.12 20.86 16.11
N GLY A 891 1.97 21.41 14.90
CA GLY A 891 0.80 22.17 14.47
C GLY A 891 1.14 23.58 14.00
N ILE A 892 1.95 23.67 12.97
CA ILE A 892 2.35 24.94 12.33
C ILE A 892 1.13 25.82 12.05
N THR A 893 0.08 25.25 11.45
CA THR A 893 -1.14 25.99 11.09
C THR A 893 -1.91 26.56 12.29
N THR A 894 -1.74 25.97 13.48
CA THR A 894 -2.30 26.53 14.71
C THR A 894 -1.53 27.79 15.14
N VAL A 895 -0.20 27.74 15.05
CA VAL A 895 0.65 28.91 15.36
C VAL A 895 0.42 30.04 14.34
N GLU A 896 0.32 29.71 13.04
CA GLU A 896 -0.02 30.69 11.99
C GLU A 896 -1.36 31.40 12.29
N ALA A 897 -2.39 30.62 12.63
CA ALA A 897 -3.69 31.17 12.99
C ALA A 897 -3.61 32.09 14.22
N MET A 898 -2.83 31.69 15.23
CA MET A 898 -2.59 32.52 16.42
C MET A 898 -1.85 33.81 16.08
N ALA A 899 -0.82 33.75 15.24
CA ALA A 899 -0.05 34.90 14.77
C ALA A 899 -0.91 35.86 13.94
N ALA A 900 -1.83 35.34 13.14
CA ALA A 900 -2.80 36.13 12.41
C ALA A 900 -3.92 36.68 13.32
N GLY A 901 -4.02 36.27 14.57
CA GLY A 901 -5.00 36.74 15.56
C GLY A 901 -6.32 35.95 15.55
N CYS A 902 -6.38 34.75 15.03
CA CYS A 902 -7.51 33.84 15.26
C CYS A 902 -7.50 33.32 16.70
N VAL A 903 -8.67 33.00 17.22
CA VAL A 903 -8.81 32.30 18.50
C VAL A 903 -8.79 30.78 18.21
N PRO A 904 -7.76 30.05 18.59
CA PRO A 904 -7.71 28.62 18.36
C PRO A 904 -8.68 27.87 19.30
N VAL A 905 -9.50 27.00 18.74
CA VAL A 905 -10.35 26.02 19.43
C VAL A 905 -9.94 24.63 18.91
N VAL A 906 -8.99 24.03 19.58
CA VAL A 906 -8.23 22.88 19.07
C VAL A 906 -8.40 21.64 19.93
N ILE A 907 -8.13 20.46 19.37
CA ILE A 907 -8.18 19.21 20.16
C ILE A 907 -7.12 19.23 21.25
N GLY A 908 -7.49 18.88 22.49
CA GLY A 908 -6.61 18.81 23.66
C GLY A 908 -5.78 17.53 23.68
N LYS A 909 -5.17 17.15 22.55
CA LYS A 909 -4.34 15.96 22.36
C LYS A 909 -3.20 16.24 21.37
N GLY A 910 -2.23 15.31 21.33
CA GLY A 910 -1.01 15.53 20.56
C GLY A 910 -0.20 16.70 21.11
N ALA A 911 0.44 17.46 20.25
CA ALA A 911 1.20 18.64 20.63
C ALA A 911 0.33 19.92 20.77
N GLN A 912 -0.97 19.88 20.49
CA GLN A 912 -1.83 21.07 20.55
C GLN A 912 -1.88 21.72 21.94
N PRO A 913 -1.92 20.98 23.08
CA PRO A 913 -1.85 21.57 24.42
C PRO A 913 -0.54 22.29 24.75
N GLU A 914 0.53 22.04 23.98
CA GLU A 914 1.81 22.76 24.13
C GLU A 914 1.77 24.14 23.48
N ILE A 915 0.94 24.30 22.44
CA ILE A 915 0.81 25.52 21.66
C ILE A 915 -0.25 26.42 22.29
N VAL A 916 -1.42 25.85 22.57
CA VAL A 916 -2.60 26.58 23.05
C VAL A 916 -2.73 26.42 24.57
N ALA A 917 -2.52 27.51 25.29
CA ALA A 917 -2.80 27.59 26.73
C ALA A 917 -4.32 27.78 26.92
N ASP A 918 -4.99 26.74 27.46
CA ASP A 918 -6.44 26.69 27.62
C ASP A 918 -7.00 27.86 28.46
N GLY A 919 -7.98 28.59 27.93
CA GLY A 919 -8.58 29.77 28.55
C GLY A 919 -7.71 31.04 28.53
N ILE A 920 -6.48 30.99 28.02
CA ILE A 920 -5.53 32.10 27.94
C ILE A 920 -5.26 32.51 26.48
N SER A 921 -4.80 31.58 25.65
CA SER A 921 -4.49 31.84 24.24
C SER A 921 -5.43 31.13 23.26
N GLY A 922 -6.50 30.54 23.75
CA GLY A 922 -7.49 29.79 23.01
C GLY A 922 -8.15 28.75 23.89
N PHE A 923 -8.82 27.77 23.29
CA PHE A 923 -9.43 26.68 24.01
C PHE A 923 -8.98 25.31 23.48
N THR A 924 -8.82 24.37 24.41
CA THR A 924 -8.64 22.95 24.08
C THR A 924 -9.92 22.17 24.41
N TRP A 925 -10.16 21.08 23.65
CA TRP A 925 -11.34 20.24 23.82
C TRP A 925 -10.99 18.75 23.58
N THR A 926 -11.77 17.83 24.20
CA THR A 926 -11.57 16.38 24.03
C THR A 926 -12.83 15.66 23.55
N THR A 927 -14.01 16.30 23.66
CA THR A 927 -15.30 15.76 23.21
C THR A 927 -15.94 16.72 22.21
N ARG A 928 -16.86 16.22 21.36
CA ARG A 928 -17.60 17.05 20.41
C ARG A 928 -18.44 18.12 21.09
N ASP A 929 -19.07 17.80 22.22
CA ASP A 929 -19.89 18.76 22.96
C ASP A 929 -19.03 19.88 23.53
N ALA A 930 -17.84 19.57 24.08
CA ALA A 930 -16.90 20.59 24.53
C ALA A 930 -16.43 21.45 23.35
N TRP A 931 -16.15 20.84 22.18
CA TRP A 931 -15.79 21.56 20.96
C TRP A 931 -16.86 22.57 20.57
N LYS A 932 -18.14 22.13 20.48
CA LYS A 932 -19.29 23.01 20.20
C LYS A 932 -19.40 24.13 21.25
N ALA A 933 -19.37 23.77 22.54
CA ALA A 933 -19.52 24.74 23.63
C ALA A 933 -18.43 25.81 23.62
N ARG A 934 -17.16 25.43 23.43
CA ARG A 934 -16.05 26.38 23.34
C ARG A 934 -16.16 27.32 22.13
N THR A 935 -16.61 26.77 20.99
CA THR A 935 -16.82 27.59 19.78
C THR A 935 -17.94 28.62 20.01
N VAL A 936 -19.08 28.18 20.55
CA VAL A 936 -20.22 29.09 20.85
C VAL A 936 -19.82 30.15 21.89
N GLN A 937 -19.02 29.78 22.89
CA GLN A 937 -18.51 30.71 23.89
C GLN A 937 -17.68 31.83 23.27
N VAL A 938 -16.75 31.50 22.36
CA VAL A 938 -15.95 32.50 21.64
C VAL A 938 -16.82 33.35 20.70
N ALA A 939 -17.77 32.70 19.99
CA ALA A 939 -18.62 33.37 19.01
C ALA A 939 -19.58 34.39 19.64
N ASN A 940 -20.07 34.15 20.85
CA ASN A 940 -21.10 34.96 21.51
C ASN A 940 -20.56 35.92 22.58
N ASP A 941 -19.25 35.87 22.91
CA ASP A 941 -18.60 36.77 23.85
C ASP A 941 -17.41 37.47 23.21
N PRO A 942 -17.62 38.67 22.62
CA PRO A 942 -16.56 39.45 21.98
C PRO A 942 -15.44 39.87 22.93
N ALA A 943 -15.72 40.08 24.23
CA ALA A 943 -14.71 40.48 25.21
C ALA A 943 -13.79 39.28 25.51
N LEU A 944 -14.36 38.07 25.64
CA LEU A 944 -13.60 36.85 25.77
C LEU A 944 -12.75 36.58 24.50
N ALA A 945 -13.36 36.72 23.33
CA ALA A 945 -12.66 36.53 22.05
C ALA A 945 -11.47 37.49 21.92
N SER A 946 -11.63 38.77 22.27
CA SER A 946 -10.54 39.74 22.27
C SER A 946 -9.42 39.41 23.25
N ARG A 947 -9.76 38.96 24.46
CA ARG A 947 -8.78 38.54 25.48
C ARG A 947 -7.98 37.31 25.01
N LEU A 948 -8.67 36.27 24.49
CA LEU A 948 -8.03 35.05 23.99
C LEU A 948 -7.14 35.35 22.77
N ARG A 949 -7.59 36.26 21.91
CA ARG A 949 -6.81 36.74 20.77
C ARG A 949 -5.51 37.41 21.19
N ALA A 950 -5.56 38.31 22.17
CA ALA A 950 -4.34 38.96 22.70
C ALA A 950 -3.36 37.91 23.26
N GLY A 951 -3.89 36.90 23.97
CA GLY A 951 -3.10 35.76 24.43
C GLY A 951 -2.53 34.90 23.29
N ALA A 952 -3.30 34.66 22.23
CA ALA A 952 -2.86 33.93 21.03
C ALA A 952 -1.69 34.66 20.32
N LEU A 953 -1.85 35.98 20.09
CA LEU A 953 -0.82 36.80 19.48
C LEU A 953 0.49 36.82 20.28
N THR A 954 0.40 36.88 21.61
CA THR A 954 1.57 36.82 22.49
C THR A 954 2.23 35.45 22.42
N ARG A 955 1.44 34.38 22.56
CA ARG A 955 1.92 33.01 22.60
C ARG A 955 2.55 32.55 21.29
N SER A 956 2.05 33.00 20.12
CA SER A 956 2.60 32.61 18.80
C SER A 956 4.08 33.01 18.64
N ARG A 957 4.51 34.09 19.29
CA ARG A 957 5.90 34.56 19.24
C ARG A 957 6.91 33.58 19.83
N ASP A 958 6.48 32.73 20.76
CA ASP A 958 7.33 31.69 21.37
C ASP A 958 7.78 30.64 20.34
N PHE A 959 7.16 30.59 19.17
CA PHE A 959 7.44 29.67 18.07
C PHE A 959 7.94 30.38 16.81
N GLY A 960 8.37 31.61 16.94
CA GLY A 960 8.89 32.43 15.84
C GLY A 960 10.24 31.94 15.32
N GLU A 961 10.58 32.39 14.11
CA GLU A 961 11.85 32.02 13.45
C GLU A 961 13.06 32.54 14.21
N ASP A 962 12.94 33.70 14.88
CA ASP A 962 13.95 34.26 15.73
C ASP A 962 14.26 33.42 16.97
N VAL A 963 13.20 32.88 17.62
CA VAL A 963 13.35 31.97 18.77
C VAL A 963 13.99 30.66 18.32
N PHE A 964 13.58 30.13 17.18
CA PHE A 964 14.17 28.92 16.59
C PHE A 964 15.68 29.14 16.32
N ALA A 965 16.02 30.24 15.65
CA ALA A 965 17.43 30.59 15.34
C ALA A 965 18.31 30.65 16.60
N MET A 966 17.83 31.35 17.61
CA MET A 966 18.51 31.47 18.90
C MET A 966 18.71 30.12 19.59
N GLN A 967 17.69 29.27 19.58
CA GLN A 967 17.78 27.93 20.18
C GLN A 967 18.75 27.02 19.43
N LEU A 968 18.72 27.02 18.09
CA LEU A 968 19.62 26.21 17.29
C LEU A 968 21.08 26.67 17.46
N GLN A 969 21.33 27.96 17.47
CA GLN A 969 22.69 28.53 17.74
C GLN A 969 23.22 28.08 19.09
N ARG A 970 22.44 28.18 20.18
CA ARG A 970 22.81 27.69 21.51
C ARG A 970 23.13 26.20 21.55
N ILE A 971 22.40 25.41 20.79
CA ILE A 971 22.64 23.95 20.69
C ILE A 971 24.00 23.72 20.01
N VAL A 972 24.27 24.41 18.90
CA VAL A 972 25.51 24.28 18.13
C VAL A 972 26.72 24.75 18.96
N GLU A 973 26.59 25.85 19.70
CA GLU A 973 27.62 26.36 20.64
C GLU A 973 27.93 25.34 21.74
N ARG A 974 26.92 24.70 22.33
CA ARG A 974 27.15 23.63 23.32
C ARG A 974 27.85 22.42 22.76
N LEU A 975 27.70 22.14 21.47
CA LEU A 975 28.45 21.11 20.78
C LEU A 975 29.91 21.52 20.51
N GLY A 976 30.33 22.72 20.92
CA GLY A 976 31.68 23.18 20.81
C GLY A 976 32.06 23.74 19.43
N LEU A 977 31.06 24.10 18.62
CA LEU A 977 31.25 24.75 17.33
C LEU A 977 31.10 26.28 17.50
N VAL A 978 32.10 27.03 17.01
CA VAL A 978 32.10 28.48 17.16
C VAL A 978 31.20 29.13 16.11
N VAL A 979 30.20 29.87 16.57
CA VAL A 979 29.31 30.69 15.73
C VAL A 979 29.93 32.09 15.62
N GLU A 980 30.26 32.55 14.42
CA GLU A 980 30.64 33.98 14.22
C GLU A 980 29.37 34.82 14.29
N THR A 981 29.17 35.50 15.40
CA THR A 981 28.14 36.52 15.52
C THR A 981 28.51 37.71 14.66
N GLY A 982 28.04 37.75 13.40
CA GLY A 982 27.92 39.00 12.69
C GLY A 982 27.03 39.92 13.54
N SER A 983 27.53 41.13 13.88
CA SER A 983 26.81 42.09 14.69
C SER A 983 25.45 42.41 14.06
N VAL A 984 24.40 41.74 14.50
CA VAL A 984 23.04 42.22 14.34
C VAL A 984 22.82 43.15 15.50
N ASP A 985 22.71 44.44 15.21
CA ASP A 985 22.36 45.48 16.16
C ASP A 985 20.95 45.24 16.68
N VAL A 986 20.85 44.44 17.75
CA VAL A 986 19.59 44.16 18.46
C VAL A 986 19.45 45.23 19.50
N GLY A 987 18.75 46.32 19.14
CA GLY A 987 18.29 47.29 20.11
C GLY A 987 17.54 46.64 21.27
N ALA A 988 18.03 46.84 22.47
CA ALA A 988 17.50 46.52 23.79
C ALA A 988 17.20 45.01 24.03
N THR A 989 18.07 44.37 24.77
CA THR A 989 17.90 43.03 25.38
C THR A 989 16.60 42.94 26.16
N PRO A 990 15.68 42.03 25.80
CA PRO A 990 14.65 41.62 26.74
C PRO A 990 15.30 40.71 27.78
N THR A 991 15.11 41.03 29.05
CA THR A 991 15.48 40.20 30.19
C THR A 991 14.89 38.78 30.01
N PRO A 992 15.68 37.71 30.20
CA PRO A 992 15.14 36.35 30.08
C PRO A 992 14.00 36.17 31.09
N PRO A 993 12.89 35.52 30.73
CA PRO A 993 11.85 35.20 31.67
C PRO A 993 12.41 34.26 32.75
N ASP A 994 12.18 34.68 34.00
CA ASP A 994 12.58 33.96 35.20
C ASP A 994 12.09 32.49 35.14
N GLU A 995 12.99 31.53 35.27
CA GLU A 995 12.71 30.10 35.29
C GLU A 995 11.66 29.72 36.38
N SER A 996 11.43 30.60 37.36
CA SER A 996 10.46 30.37 38.41
C SER A 996 8.99 30.43 37.97
N THR A 997 8.68 31.03 36.81
CA THR A 997 7.31 31.18 36.28
C THR A 997 6.87 30.01 35.37
N LEU A 998 7.77 29.08 35.05
CA LEU A 998 7.45 27.89 34.21
C LEU A 998 7.03 26.65 35.00
N ARG A 999 6.92 26.73 36.31
CA ARG A 999 6.28 25.67 37.10
C ARG A 999 4.77 25.80 36.97
N LEU A 1000 4.18 25.14 35.98
CA LEU A 1000 2.75 24.87 35.96
C LEU A 1000 2.42 23.95 37.14
N THR A 1001 1.89 24.56 38.22
CA THR A 1001 1.22 23.83 39.29
C THR A 1001 -0.04 23.21 38.72
N ASN A 1002 -0.08 21.89 38.70
CA ASN A 1002 -1.32 21.16 38.54
C ASN A 1002 -2.22 21.55 39.76
N PRO A 1003 -3.44 22.06 39.57
CA PRO A 1003 -4.40 22.16 40.67
C PRO A 1003 -4.90 20.74 40.98
N SER A 1004 -4.53 20.24 42.14
CA SER A 1004 -5.23 19.10 42.77
C SER A 1004 -6.70 19.48 42.96
N PRO A 1005 -7.66 18.55 42.80
CA PRO A 1005 -9.07 18.84 43.03
C PRO A 1005 -9.25 19.16 44.53
N GLY A 1006 -9.80 20.35 44.80
CA GLY A 1006 -10.02 20.88 46.13
C GLY A 1006 -10.92 20.00 46.95
N ALA A 1007 -10.48 19.71 48.16
CA ALA A 1007 -11.28 19.23 49.23
C ALA A 1007 -12.16 20.36 49.73
N THR A 1008 -13.49 20.23 49.67
CA THR A 1008 -14.43 20.97 50.49
C THR A 1008 -14.56 20.23 51.80
N GLY A 1009 -14.32 20.96 52.89
CA GLY A 1009 -14.27 20.48 54.22
C GLY A 1009 -15.62 20.40 54.94
N GLU A 1010 -15.48 20.04 56.22
CA GLU A 1010 -16.42 19.98 57.33
C GLU A 1010 -17.16 18.65 57.48
N GLY A 1011 -16.99 17.92 58.53
CA GLY A 1011 -16.99 18.12 59.89
C GLY A 1011 -17.35 16.83 60.60
N SER A 1012 -16.72 16.65 61.71
CA SER A 1012 -17.14 15.87 62.93
C SER A 1012 -16.93 14.36 63.02
N THR A 1013 -15.94 14.01 63.78
CA THR A 1013 -15.91 13.06 64.88
C THR A 1013 -16.66 11.71 64.78
N GLY A 1014 -15.88 10.64 64.92
CA GLY A 1014 -16.40 9.32 65.27
C GLY A 1014 -15.35 8.22 65.26
N ARG A 1015 -14.66 8.02 66.38
CA ARG A 1015 -13.84 6.79 66.64
C ARG A 1015 -14.72 5.55 66.60
N LEU A 1016 -14.21 4.45 66.13
CA LEU A 1016 -14.13 3.09 66.73
C LEU A 1016 -13.64 2.14 65.67
N ALA A 1017 -12.48 1.61 65.81
CA ALA A 1017 -12.03 0.36 66.35
C ALA A 1017 -12.43 -0.90 65.57
N SER A 1018 -11.35 -1.58 65.14
CA SER A 1018 -11.10 -3.03 65.10
C SER A 1018 -11.94 -3.94 64.19
N GLY A 1019 -11.21 -4.78 63.50
CA GLY A 1019 -11.56 -6.17 63.30
C GLY A 1019 -11.21 -6.80 61.98
N HIS A 1020 -10.16 -7.51 61.97
CA HIS A 1020 -9.80 -8.73 61.24
C HIS A 1020 -10.78 -9.36 60.24
N GLY A 1021 -10.22 -9.84 59.13
CA GLY A 1021 -10.37 -11.23 58.79
C GLY A 1021 -10.71 -11.52 57.36
N GLU A 1022 -9.80 -12.23 56.69
CA GLU A 1022 -9.85 -13.06 55.46
C GLU A 1022 -9.90 -12.37 54.12
#